data_62f3af61dbfe12687cb6700ed2f7551b
#
_entry.id   62f3af61dbfe12687cb6700ed2f7551b
#
_cell.length_a   1.000
_cell.length_b   1.000
_cell.length_c   1.000
_cell.angle_alpha   90.00
_cell.angle_beta   90.00
_cell.angle_gamma   90.00
#
_symmetry.space_group_name_H-M   'P 1'
#
loop_
_entity.id
_entity.type
_entity.pdbx_description
1 polymer ?
#
loop_
_entity_poly.entity_id
_entity_poly.type
_entity_poly.pdbx_seq_one_letter_code
_entity_poly.pdbx_strand_id
1 'polypeptide(L)'
;MAESSKTPYLLIAVLVLAVLGVYLPGLRNELLFDDMRLSDGTIFGQYGSLMDLRPRTLSYGSFVWLQKLLGDGWWKQRLFNVGLHLGVCAAVYALLKALLAHTRFPQDIEEQAHFTRSRDAALCIGVGLFALNPAAVYAVGYLVQRSIVMATLFAVLACWAFVRGLQTGRAAWHAGALACYALAVLSKEHAVMTAAMALPLYIYLRRPGWKTIAMVATAALLLVAVAAAVLHGIYGDVLGRVFDPRSAALAQQLEALRPGVAARMYPLSILNEAALFFAYGLLWVFPYVGWMSVDLRPPFPLGFASPWHLAGALGYLALLAGAAWMLLRRTGVLGLAALCLLFPLLWYWTEFATVWVQDPFVLYRSYLWAVALPGLLAIVLTGFHPRTLYIVGAVAGLVLGGMALERVASLRDDGTVWSDAAEKINRDAPPNAVGRSRPFLNLGAYHLERGALDQATREFIIADALGDLGGNARFNAGVALQQQKQHEAALQSFAAAQTKGFSGPLLHYHRAESEFALGRYEAAFNGFDTALREPGEDSESIRRMQLTLRQRHADAALATGRLDTAVSDFRALLKISPQNARVQVGLGIALASQGKTTEALAIFNPLIARSPSAPAFYGRAVAYHHAGRAPEALKDLDQAIRLEPGNAQYRAVREQFAASAGKP
;
A
#
# COMPACT_ATOMS: atom_id res chain seq x y z
N MET A 1 -45.53 -22.46 27.95
CA MET A 1 -44.29 -22.14 28.65
C MET A 1 -43.29 -21.61 27.63
N ALA A 2 -43.01 -20.31 27.62
CA ALA A 2 -42.03 -19.71 26.74
C ALA A 2 -40.63 -20.06 27.27
N GLU A 3 -40.00 -21.07 26.70
CA GLU A 3 -38.53 -21.18 26.80
C GLU A 3 -37.94 -19.95 26.16
N SER A 4 -37.56 -18.97 26.97
CA SER A 4 -36.76 -17.83 26.54
C SER A 4 -35.47 -18.41 25.99
N SER A 5 -35.36 -18.50 24.68
CA SER A 5 -34.22 -19.11 24.02
C SER A 5 -32.99 -18.26 24.32
N LYS A 6 -32.13 -18.70 25.23
CA LYS A 6 -30.77 -18.16 25.46
C LYS A 6 -29.86 -18.39 24.22
N THR A 7 -30.33 -19.18 23.27
CA THR A 7 -29.65 -19.58 22.03
C THR A 7 -29.11 -18.40 21.20
N PRO A 8 -29.85 -17.31 20.93
CA PRO A 8 -29.32 -16.22 20.12
C PRO A 8 -28.16 -15.47 20.79
N TYR A 9 -28.20 -15.30 22.12
CA TYR A 9 -27.09 -14.66 22.85
C TYR A 9 -25.82 -15.50 22.83
N LEU A 10 -25.97 -16.84 22.95
CA LEU A 10 -24.84 -17.77 22.84
C LEU A 10 -24.20 -17.71 21.46
N LEU A 11 -24.98 -17.68 20.40
CA LEU A 11 -24.47 -17.60 19.02
C LEU A 11 -23.73 -16.27 18.77
N ILE A 12 -24.27 -15.15 19.28
CA ILE A 12 -23.59 -13.85 19.19
C ILE A 12 -22.27 -13.91 19.96
N ALA A 13 -22.25 -14.46 21.17
CA ALA A 13 -21.02 -14.58 21.95
C ALA A 13 -19.98 -15.46 21.23
N VAL A 14 -20.38 -16.59 20.66
CA VAL A 14 -19.50 -17.47 19.87
C VAL A 14 -18.95 -16.73 18.65
N LEU A 15 -19.77 -15.98 17.94
CA LEU A 15 -19.31 -15.20 16.78
C LEU A 15 -18.32 -14.12 17.19
N VAL A 16 -18.59 -13.38 18.28
CA VAL A 16 -17.67 -12.36 18.81
C VAL A 16 -16.33 -12.99 19.20
N LEU A 17 -16.36 -14.12 19.90
CA LEU A 17 -15.13 -14.84 20.28
C LEU A 17 -14.38 -15.36 19.06
N ALA A 18 -15.08 -15.87 18.05
CA ALA A 18 -14.44 -16.33 16.81
C ALA A 18 -13.77 -15.19 16.04
N VAL A 19 -14.45 -14.04 15.90
CA VAL A 19 -13.86 -12.84 15.27
C VAL A 19 -12.66 -12.35 16.07
N LEU A 20 -12.76 -12.27 17.39
CA LEU A 20 -11.62 -11.91 18.24
C LEU A 20 -10.47 -12.91 18.06
N GLY A 21 -10.75 -14.21 18.07
CA GLY A 21 -9.74 -15.26 17.84
C GLY A 21 -8.98 -15.09 16.52
N VAL A 22 -9.67 -14.67 15.45
CA VAL A 22 -9.05 -14.42 14.14
C VAL A 22 -8.19 -13.15 14.14
N TYR A 23 -8.67 -12.06 14.71
CA TYR A 23 -8.02 -10.75 14.53
C TYR A 23 -7.05 -10.35 15.65
N LEU A 24 -7.17 -10.91 16.87
CA LEU A 24 -6.28 -10.58 17.99
C LEU A 24 -4.79 -10.84 17.68
N PRO A 25 -4.39 -11.93 17.00
CA PRO A 25 -2.99 -12.13 16.62
C PRO A 25 -2.43 -10.99 15.77
N GLY A 26 -3.24 -10.38 14.91
CA GLY A 26 -2.85 -9.26 14.04
C GLY A 26 -2.73 -7.90 14.73
N LEU A 27 -3.04 -7.77 16.02
CA LEU A 27 -2.92 -6.50 16.75
C LEU A 27 -1.48 -5.97 16.81
N ARG A 28 -0.48 -6.86 16.66
CA ARG A 28 0.96 -6.54 16.69
C ARG A 28 1.58 -6.44 15.30
N ASN A 29 0.81 -6.59 14.24
CA ASN A 29 1.31 -6.45 12.87
C ASN A 29 1.94 -5.06 12.67
N GLU A 30 2.95 -4.96 11.82
CA GLU A 30 3.59 -3.69 11.46
C GLU A 30 2.62 -2.79 10.67
N LEU A 31 2.97 -1.51 10.56
CA LEU A 31 2.29 -0.60 9.65
C LEU A 31 2.70 -0.91 8.22
N LEU A 32 1.74 -0.99 7.31
CA LEU A 32 1.96 -1.39 5.91
C LEU A 32 1.43 -0.31 4.96
N PHE A 33 2.10 -0.11 3.84
CA PHE A 33 1.63 0.75 2.75
C PHE A 33 1.20 2.15 3.22
N ASP A 34 -0.06 2.52 2.99
CA ASP A 34 -0.61 3.81 3.39
C ASP A 34 -0.72 3.99 4.91
N ASP A 35 -0.54 2.93 5.72
CA ASP A 35 -0.44 3.05 7.17
C ASP A 35 0.76 3.92 7.59
N MET A 36 1.78 4.02 6.74
CA MET A 36 2.94 4.90 6.98
C MET A 36 2.53 6.37 7.16
N ARG A 37 1.41 6.80 6.55
CA ARG A 37 0.83 8.13 6.74
C ARG A 37 0.32 8.39 8.18
N LEU A 38 0.25 7.35 8.98
CA LEU A 38 -0.03 7.46 10.43
C LEU A 38 1.28 7.71 11.19
N SER A 39 2.37 7.00 10.85
CA SER A 39 3.65 7.12 11.54
C SER A 39 4.44 8.38 11.15
N ASP A 40 4.33 8.86 9.92
CA ASP A 40 4.96 10.09 9.45
C ASP A 40 4.26 11.38 9.94
N GLY A 41 3.13 11.24 10.64
CA GLY A 41 2.36 12.36 11.16
C GLY A 41 1.41 13.02 10.16
N THR A 42 1.39 12.61 8.90
CA THR A 42 0.54 13.24 7.86
C THR A 42 -0.93 13.23 8.26
N ILE A 43 -1.47 12.09 8.71
CA ILE A 43 -2.87 12.00 9.14
C ILE A 43 -3.09 12.80 10.43
N PHE A 44 -2.19 12.69 11.40
CA PHE A 44 -2.32 13.40 12.69
C PHE A 44 -2.20 14.92 12.56
N GLY A 45 -1.42 15.42 11.59
CA GLY A 45 -1.30 16.86 11.33
C GLY A 45 -2.45 17.46 10.51
N GLN A 46 -3.15 16.65 9.72
CA GLN A 46 -4.17 17.14 8.79
C GLN A 46 -5.60 16.92 9.26
N TYR A 47 -5.86 15.97 10.16
CA TYR A 47 -7.20 15.57 10.60
C TYR A 47 -7.38 15.77 12.10
N GLY A 48 -8.62 15.66 12.56
CA GLY A 48 -8.98 15.79 13.98
C GLY A 48 -9.81 17.01 14.32
N SER A 49 -9.95 17.99 13.40
CA SER A 49 -10.92 19.07 13.47
C SER A 49 -12.22 18.68 12.77
N LEU A 50 -13.36 18.89 13.42
CA LEU A 50 -14.68 18.74 12.81
C LEU A 50 -15.09 19.97 12.01
N MET A 51 -14.37 21.08 12.15
CA MET A 51 -14.63 22.33 11.40
C MET A 51 -13.97 22.33 10.02
N ASP A 52 -12.96 21.49 9.80
CA ASP A 52 -12.28 21.34 8.52
C ASP A 52 -12.73 20.04 7.85
N LEU A 53 -13.82 20.13 7.10
CA LEU A 53 -14.40 18.99 6.39
C LEU A 53 -13.58 18.65 5.14
N ARG A 54 -12.79 17.60 5.23
CA ARG A 54 -12.01 17.02 4.14
C ARG A 54 -12.54 15.65 3.77
N PRO A 55 -12.19 15.09 2.61
CA PRO A 55 -12.45 13.69 2.32
C PRO A 55 -11.94 12.79 3.45
N ARG A 56 -12.75 11.82 3.90
CA ARG A 56 -12.42 10.88 4.98
C ARG A 56 -12.23 11.52 6.36
N THR A 57 -12.77 12.71 6.61
CA THR A 57 -12.66 13.42 7.91
C THR A 57 -13.05 12.53 9.08
N LEU A 58 -14.14 11.75 8.96
CA LEU A 58 -14.61 10.92 10.06
C LEU A 58 -13.66 9.74 10.33
N SER A 59 -13.27 9.02 9.30
CA SER A 59 -12.42 7.84 9.46
C SER A 59 -10.98 8.20 9.85
N TYR A 60 -10.37 9.18 9.21
CA TYR A 60 -9.01 9.60 9.54
C TYR A 60 -8.97 10.42 10.84
N GLY A 61 -9.96 11.26 11.09
CA GLY A 61 -10.12 11.94 12.38
C GLY A 61 -10.26 10.98 13.57
N SER A 62 -10.90 9.81 13.33
CA SER A 62 -11.03 8.80 14.39
C SER A 62 -9.69 8.24 14.89
N PHE A 63 -8.61 8.25 14.09
CA PHE A 63 -7.26 7.91 14.56
C PHE A 63 -6.77 8.93 15.58
N VAL A 64 -6.94 10.21 15.27
CA VAL A 64 -6.53 11.33 16.13
C VAL A 64 -7.33 11.35 17.43
N TRP A 65 -8.65 11.21 17.35
CA TRP A 65 -9.52 11.23 18.54
C TRP A 65 -9.27 10.03 19.45
N LEU A 66 -9.09 8.84 18.86
CA LEU A 66 -8.83 7.64 19.64
C LEU A 66 -7.47 7.71 20.34
N GLN A 67 -6.44 8.25 19.69
CA GLN A 67 -5.12 8.47 20.31
C GLN A 67 -5.21 9.49 21.45
N LYS A 68 -5.95 10.59 21.28
CA LYS A 68 -6.17 11.57 22.34
C LYS A 68 -6.91 10.98 23.54
N LEU A 69 -7.85 10.05 23.29
CA LEU A 69 -8.66 9.44 24.34
C LEU A 69 -7.94 8.31 25.08
N LEU A 70 -7.28 7.42 24.34
CA LEU A 70 -6.71 6.18 24.88
C LEU A 70 -5.18 6.18 24.94
N GLY A 71 -4.52 7.25 24.44
CA GLY A 71 -3.07 7.33 24.30
C GLY A 71 -2.54 6.49 23.14
N ASP A 72 -1.22 6.51 22.95
CA ASP A 72 -0.52 5.85 21.86
C ASP A 72 -0.66 4.32 21.85
N GLY A 73 -0.47 3.73 20.70
CA GLY A 73 -0.43 2.29 20.50
C GLY A 73 -1.29 1.81 19.33
N TRP A 74 -0.62 1.24 18.28
CA TRP A 74 -1.30 0.75 17.07
C TRP A 74 -2.25 -0.40 17.36
N TRP A 75 -1.99 -1.21 18.38
CA TRP A 75 -2.89 -2.28 18.79
C TRP A 75 -4.28 -1.78 19.23
N LYS A 76 -4.36 -0.59 19.87
CA LYS A 76 -5.63 0.04 20.24
C LYS A 76 -6.40 0.45 19.00
N GLN A 77 -5.69 1.02 18.02
CA GLN A 77 -6.25 1.41 16.74
C GLN A 77 -6.77 0.20 15.95
N ARG A 78 -6.05 -0.93 15.97
CA ARG A 78 -6.48 -2.18 15.33
C ARG A 78 -7.66 -2.82 16.05
N LEU A 79 -7.67 -2.81 17.38
CA LEU A 79 -8.79 -3.31 18.17
C LEU A 79 -10.08 -2.52 17.87
N PHE A 80 -9.97 -1.21 17.66
CA PHE A 80 -11.09 -0.38 17.23
C PHE A 80 -11.62 -0.79 15.85
N ASN A 81 -10.76 -1.14 14.90
CA ASN A 81 -11.18 -1.68 13.60
C ASN A 81 -11.95 -3.00 13.75
N VAL A 82 -11.52 -3.88 14.64
CA VAL A 82 -12.23 -5.13 14.96
C VAL A 82 -13.60 -4.82 15.57
N GLY A 83 -13.68 -3.85 16.48
CA GLY A 83 -14.94 -3.35 17.04
C GLY A 83 -15.90 -2.82 15.96
N LEU A 84 -15.38 -2.03 15.02
CA LEU A 84 -16.16 -1.55 13.87
C LEU A 84 -16.66 -2.71 13.00
N HIS A 85 -15.83 -3.73 12.76
CA HIS A 85 -16.23 -4.92 12.01
C HIS A 85 -17.37 -5.68 12.69
N LEU A 86 -17.30 -5.87 14.00
CA LEU A 86 -18.41 -6.43 14.77
C LEU A 86 -19.68 -5.54 14.68
N GLY A 87 -19.49 -4.22 14.69
CA GLY A 87 -20.57 -3.26 14.45
C GLY A 87 -21.22 -3.44 13.06
N VAL A 88 -20.41 -3.65 12.01
CA VAL A 88 -20.91 -3.97 10.65
C VAL A 88 -21.72 -5.25 10.68
N CYS A 89 -21.22 -6.32 11.30
CA CYS A 89 -21.94 -7.60 11.42
C CYS A 89 -23.30 -7.42 12.11
N ALA A 90 -23.35 -6.64 13.20
CA ALA A 90 -24.58 -6.33 13.91
C ALA A 90 -25.56 -5.52 13.05
N ALA A 91 -25.07 -4.53 12.30
CA ALA A 91 -25.89 -3.71 11.41
C ALA A 91 -26.45 -4.54 10.24
N VAL A 92 -25.62 -5.40 9.63
CA VAL A 92 -26.03 -6.34 8.57
C VAL A 92 -27.10 -7.30 9.10
N TYR A 93 -26.89 -7.88 10.28
CA TYR A 93 -27.88 -8.73 10.94
C TYR A 93 -29.21 -7.99 11.13
N ALA A 94 -29.17 -6.75 11.67
CA ALA A 94 -30.38 -5.95 11.93
C ALA A 94 -31.14 -5.59 10.62
N LEU A 95 -30.42 -5.20 9.57
CA LEU A 95 -30.99 -4.91 8.25
C LEU A 95 -31.67 -6.16 7.66
N LEU A 96 -30.93 -7.26 7.56
CA LEU A 96 -31.43 -8.49 6.95
C LEU A 96 -32.56 -9.12 7.76
N LYS A 97 -32.52 -9.05 9.10
CA LYS A 97 -33.63 -9.49 9.95
C LYS A 97 -34.91 -8.70 9.68
N ALA A 98 -34.80 -7.38 9.50
CA ALA A 98 -35.96 -6.53 9.15
C ALA A 98 -36.53 -6.84 7.76
N LEU A 99 -35.66 -7.17 6.79
CA LEU A 99 -36.08 -7.57 5.44
C LEU A 99 -36.67 -8.97 5.42
N LEU A 100 -36.06 -9.95 6.07
CA LEU A 100 -36.56 -11.34 6.19
C LEU A 100 -37.92 -11.41 6.91
N ALA A 101 -38.13 -10.56 7.91
CA ALA A 101 -39.43 -10.47 8.59
C ALA A 101 -40.58 -9.99 7.67
N HIS A 102 -40.23 -9.28 6.59
CA HIS A 102 -41.18 -8.83 5.57
C HIS A 102 -41.32 -9.82 4.40
N THR A 103 -40.46 -10.84 4.33
CA THR A 103 -40.36 -11.78 3.24
C THR A 103 -41.30 -12.96 3.46
N ARG A 104 -42.12 -13.30 2.46
CA ARG A 104 -42.88 -14.54 2.43
C ARG A 104 -42.06 -15.66 1.81
N PHE A 105 -42.01 -16.79 2.48
CA PHE A 105 -41.42 -18.01 1.98
C PHE A 105 -42.48 -18.91 1.32
N PRO A 106 -42.08 -19.98 0.60
CA PRO A 106 -43.00 -21.00 0.15
C PRO A 106 -43.78 -21.62 1.33
N GLN A 107 -45.04 -21.94 1.09
CA GLN A 107 -45.95 -22.37 2.16
C GLN A 107 -45.47 -23.63 2.88
N ASP A 108 -44.92 -24.58 2.15
CA ASP A 108 -44.34 -25.81 2.66
C ASP A 108 -43.14 -25.56 3.62
N ILE A 109 -42.44 -24.44 3.49
CA ILE A 109 -41.37 -24.00 4.36
C ILE A 109 -41.92 -23.24 5.58
N GLU A 110 -42.89 -22.32 5.36
CA GLU A 110 -43.47 -21.51 6.46
C GLU A 110 -44.26 -22.35 7.47
N GLU A 111 -44.90 -23.45 7.02
CA GLU A 111 -45.68 -24.37 7.84
C GLU A 111 -44.79 -25.29 8.71
N GLN A 112 -43.51 -25.36 8.49
CA GLN A 112 -42.59 -26.18 9.30
C GLN A 112 -42.51 -25.67 10.75
N ALA A 113 -42.67 -26.53 11.72
CA ALA A 113 -42.61 -26.22 13.16
C ALA A 113 -41.31 -25.53 13.61
N HIS A 114 -40.27 -25.62 12.84
CA HIS A 114 -38.97 -25.02 13.13
C HIS A 114 -38.64 -23.81 12.23
N PHE A 115 -39.55 -23.35 11.37
CA PHE A 115 -39.31 -22.27 10.39
C PHE A 115 -38.63 -21.03 10.98
N THR A 116 -39.18 -20.45 12.04
CA THR A 116 -38.61 -19.25 12.66
C THR A 116 -37.20 -19.48 13.17
N ARG A 117 -36.95 -20.63 13.82
CA ARG A 117 -35.61 -21.00 14.31
C ARG A 117 -34.64 -21.27 13.18
N SER A 118 -35.11 -21.91 12.09
CA SER A 118 -34.33 -22.14 10.88
C SER A 118 -33.90 -20.83 10.23
N ARG A 119 -34.83 -19.90 10.04
CA ARG A 119 -34.57 -18.57 9.46
C ARG A 119 -33.56 -17.76 10.29
N ASP A 120 -33.74 -17.72 11.60
CA ASP A 120 -32.85 -16.99 12.51
C ASP A 120 -31.45 -17.64 12.54
N ALA A 121 -31.36 -18.97 12.52
CA ALA A 121 -30.10 -19.71 12.40
C ALA A 121 -29.41 -19.45 11.06
N ALA A 122 -30.14 -19.50 9.95
CA ALA A 122 -29.61 -19.23 8.62
C ALA A 122 -29.03 -17.81 8.50
N LEU A 123 -29.72 -16.82 9.09
CA LEU A 123 -29.23 -15.45 9.13
C LEU A 123 -27.95 -15.32 9.99
N CYS A 124 -27.93 -15.93 11.18
CA CYS A 124 -26.74 -15.93 12.05
C CYS A 124 -25.53 -16.55 11.34
N ILE A 125 -25.74 -17.67 10.65
CA ILE A 125 -24.68 -18.35 9.89
C ILE A 125 -24.20 -17.47 8.74
N GLY A 126 -25.12 -16.92 7.96
CA GLY A 126 -24.77 -16.01 6.85
C GLY A 126 -23.89 -14.84 7.32
N VAL A 127 -24.27 -14.18 8.42
CA VAL A 127 -23.48 -13.10 9.02
C VAL A 127 -22.16 -13.61 9.58
N GLY A 128 -22.14 -14.80 10.20
CA GLY A 128 -20.92 -15.43 10.70
C GLY A 128 -19.91 -15.76 9.59
N LEU A 129 -20.39 -16.28 8.46
CA LEU A 129 -19.54 -16.55 7.30
C LEU A 129 -19.01 -15.26 6.65
N PHE A 130 -19.77 -14.18 6.64
CA PHE A 130 -19.28 -12.86 6.25
C PHE A 130 -18.20 -12.35 7.22
N ALA A 131 -18.42 -12.50 8.53
CA ALA A 131 -17.51 -12.02 9.55
C ALA A 131 -16.16 -12.74 9.55
N LEU A 132 -16.16 -14.02 9.21
CA LEU A 132 -14.96 -14.88 9.19
C LEU A 132 -14.39 -15.07 7.77
N ASN A 133 -14.94 -14.38 6.77
CA ASN A 133 -14.45 -14.50 5.39
C ASN A 133 -13.02 -13.93 5.28
N PRO A 134 -12.05 -14.66 4.71
CA PRO A 134 -10.68 -14.17 4.57
C PRO A 134 -10.58 -12.91 3.69
N ALA A 135 -11.51 -12.65 2.77
CA ALA A 135 -11.55 -11.40 2.01
C ALA A 135 -11.81 -10.17 2.90
N ALA A 136 -12.53 -10.34 4.03
CA ALA A 136 -12.78 -9.25 4.98
C ALA A 136 -11.49 -8.79 5.68
N VAL A 137 -10.47 -9.65 5.80
CA VAL A 137 -9.20 -9.34 6.45
C VAL A 137 -8.50 -8.15 5.80
N TYR A 138 -8.58 -8.02 4.49
CA TYR A 138 -7.96 -6.90 3.76
C TYR A 138 -8.56 -5.53 4.12
N ALA A 139 -9.82 -5.48 4.56
CA ALA A 139 -10.44 -4.25 5.06
C ALA A 139 -10.21 -4.04 6.56
N VAL A 140 -10.25 -5.10 7.37
CA VAL A 140 -10.21 -5.02 8.84
C VAL A 140 -8.78 -5.02 9.36
N GLY A 141 -7.92 -5.89 8.81
CA GLY A 141 -6.52 -6.06 9.22
C GLY A 141 -5.58 -4.95 8.72
N TYR A 142 -5.84 -4.37 7.55
CA TYR A 142 -5.10 -3.24 7.02
C TYR A 142 -5.61 -1.95 7.69
N LEU A 143 -4.77 -1.34 8.54
CA LEU A 143 -5.20 -0.38 9.55
C LEU A 143 -5.89 0.86 8.97
N VAL A 144 -5.31 1.51 7.95
CA VAL A 144 -5.85 2.73 7.33
C VAL A 144 -7.17 2.47 6.59
N GLN A 145 -7.47 1.22 6.24
CA GLN A 145 -8.74 0.84 5.63
C GLN A 145 -9.92 0.84 6.63
N ARG A 146 -9.69 1.31 7.88
CA ARG A 146 -10.77 1.78 8.75
C ARG A 146 -11.80 2.59 7.99
N SER A 147 -11.37 3.33 7.00
CA SER A 147 -12.23 4.15 6.14
C SER A 147 -13.34 3.35 5.46
N ILE A 148 -13.03 2.18 4.90
CA ILE A 148 -14.04 1.34 4.25
C ILE A 148 -14.93 0.62 5.26
N VAL A 149 -14.36 0.15 6.39
CA VAL A 149 -15.14 -0.54 7.45
C VAL A 149 -16.13 0.42 8.08
N MET A 150 -15.70 1.65 8.39
CA MET A 150 -16.54 2.69 8.98
C MET A 150 -17.62 3.17 8.00
N ALA A 151 -17.27 3.37 6.74
CA ALA A 151 -18.20 3.70 5.68
C ALA A 151 -19.28 2.61 5.51
N THR A 152 -18.86 1.33 5.54
CA THR A 152 -19.77 0.18 5.47
C THR A 152 -20.74 0.14 6.65
N LEU A 153 -20.23 0.35 7.86
CA LEU A 153 -21.08 0.41 9.06
C LEU A 153 -22.21 1.43 8.90
N PHE A 154 -21.85 2.66 8.57
CA PHE A 154 -22.84 3.74 8.44
C PHE A 154 -23.73 3.58 7.19
N ALA A 155 -23.24 3.03 6.09
CA ALA A 155 -24.01 2.72 4.90
C ALA A 155 -25.10 1.68 5.21
N VAL A 156 -24.77 0.61 5.91
CA VAL A 156 -25.73 -0.43 6.32
C VAL A 156 -26.73 0.12 7.33
N LEU A 157 -26.27 0.92 8.31
CA LEU A 157 -27.15 1.59 9.27
C LEU A 157 -28.11 2.57 8.58
N ALA A 158 -27.66 3.30 7.55
CA ALA A 158 -28.51 4.16 6.75
C ALA A 158 -29.63 3.35 6.05
N CYS A 159 -29.27 2.23 5.41
CA CYS A 159 -30.26 1.33 4.80
C CYS A 159 -31.23 0.75 5.83
N TRP A 160 -30.71 0.30 7.00
CA TRP A 160 -31.55 -0.22 8.08
C TRP A 160 -32.51 0.82 8.63
N ALA A 161 -32.03 2.02 8.93
CA ALA A 161 -32.88 3.12 9.39
C ALA A 161 -33.94 3.49 8.35
N PHE A 162 -33.58 3.53 7.05
CA PHE A 162 -34.53 3.77 5.98
C PHE A 162 -35.63 2.69 5.92
N VAL A 163 -35.25 1.41 6.02
CA VAL A 163 -36.20 0.29 6.10
C VAL A 163 -37.14 0.45 7.31
N ARG A 164 -36.59 0.79 8.51
CA ARG A 164 -37.40 1.04 9.71
C ARG A 164 -38.33 2.22 9.54
N GLY A 165 -37.89 3.29 8.89
CA GLY A 165 -38.73 4.45 8.54
C GLY A 165 -39.90 4.06 7.64
N LEU A 166 -39.63 3.28 6.61
CA LEU A 166 -40.69 2.74 5.74
C LEU A 166 -41.66 1.81 6.48
N GLN A 167 -41.17 0.96 7.39
CA GLN A 167 -42.03 0.03 8.15
C GLN A 167 -42.89 0.74 9.20
N THR A 168 -42.35 1.74 9.91
CA THR A 168 -43.02 2.37 11.05
C THR A 168 -43.69 3.70 10.75
N GLY A 169 -43.40 4.33 9.58
CA GLY A 169 -43.89 5.66 9.22
C GLY A 169 -43.30 6.82 10.05
N ARG A 170 -42.31 6.57 10.92
CA ARG A 170 -41.75 7.59 11.82
C ARG A 170 -40.64 8.38 11.12
N ALA A 171 -40.79 9.71 11.04
CA ALA A 171 -39.81 10.61 10.41
C ALA A 171 -38.41 10.54 11.04
N ALA A 172 -38.32 10.27 12.34
CA ALA A 172 -37.03 10.13 13.04
C ALA A 172 -36.11 9.05 12.43
N TRP A 173 -36.68 7.97 11.90
CA TRP A 173 -35.90 6.95 11.21
C TRP A 173 -35.32 7.44 9.87
N HIS A 174 -36.09 8.23 9.13
CA HIS A 174 -35.60 8.83 7.88
C HIS A 174 -34.51 9.88 8.15
N ALA A 175 -34.65 10.68 9.21
CA ALA A 175 -33.62 11.59 9.66
C ALA A 175 -32.33 10.83 10.08
N GLY A 176 -32.49 9.72 10.82
CA GLY A 176 -31.39 8.83 11.17
C GLY A 176 -30.70 8.20 9.94
N ALA A 177 -31.49 7.82 8.93
CA ALA A 177 -30.94 7.30 7.67
C ALA A 177 -30.08 8.34 6.95
N LEU A 178 -30.55 9.60 6.87
CA LEU A 178 -29.80 10.70 6.27
C LEU A 178 -28.51 11.01 7.06
N ALA A 179 -28.58 11.03 8.38
CA ALA A 179 -27.41 11.23 9.25
C ALA A 179 -26.38 10.11 9.05
N CYS A 180 -26.81 8.85 9.07
CA CYS A 180 -25.90 7.72 8.81
C CYS A 180 -25.32 7.77 7.38
N TYR A 181 -26.08 8.17 6.38
CA TYR A 181 -25.59 8.36 5.02
C TYR A 181 -24.48 9.43 4.97
N ALA A 182 -24.68 10.57 5.60
CA ALA A 182 -23.67 11.62 5.69
C ALA A 182 -22.39 11.10 6.38
N LEU A 183 -22.52 10.38 7.50
CA LEU A 183 -21.37 9.77 8.20
C LEU A 183 -20.66 8.72 7.34
N ALA A 184 -21.39 7.97 6.52
CA ALA A 184 -20.81 7.00 5.59
C ALA A 184 -19.92 7.69 4.53
N VAL A 185 -20.42 8.76 3.90
CA VAL A 185 -19.70 9.54 2.88
C VAL A 185 -18.49 10.26 3.51
N LEU A 186 -18.61 10.81 4.71
CA LEU A 186 -17.51 11.42 5.45
C LEU A 186 -16.45 10.40 5.92
N SER A 187 -16.78 9.11 5.93
CA SER A 187 -15.84 8.03 6.22
C SER A 187 -15.04 7.60 4.98
N LYS A 188 -15.72 7.45 3.83
CA LYS A 188 -15.10 7.14 2.54
C LYS A 188 -16.04 7.50 1.38
N GLU A 189 -15.49 8.09 0.36
CA GLU A 189 -16.18 8.55 -0.85
C GLU A 189 -16.99 7.45 -1.56
N HIS A 190 -16.56 6.19 -1.50
CA HIS A 190 -17.27 5.03 -2.07
C HIS A 190 -18.68 4.86 -1.52
N ALA A 191 -18.96 5.32 -0.31
CA ALA A 191 -20.28 5.21 0.31
C ALA A 191 -21.34 6.14 -0.31
N VAL A 192 -20.98 7.02 -1.24
CA VAL A 192 -21.94 7.86 -1.98
C VAL A 192 -23.01 7.02 -2.65
N MET A 193 -22.67 5.83 -3.12
CA MET A 193 -23.60 4.89 -3.77
C MET A 193 -24.60 4.22 -2.81
N THR A 194 -24.47 4.44 -1.50
CA THR A 194 -25.48 3.97 -0.52
C THR A 194 -26.90 4.48 -0.87
N ALA A 195 -27.00 5.72 -1.34
CA ALA A 195 -28.26 6.32 -1.75
C ALA A 195 -28.96 5.57 -2.89
N ALA A 196 -28.20 4.88 -3.76
CA ALA A 196 -28.76 4.10 -4.86
C ALA A 196 -29.67 2.95 -4.38
N MET A 197 -29.52 2.49 -3.13
CA MET A 197 -30.38 1.45 -2.55
C MET A 197 -31.72 1.96 -2.05
N ALA A 198 -31.96 3.26 -1.96
CA ALA A 198 -33.22 3.80 -1.45
C ALA A 198 -34.42 3.38 -2.31
N LEU A 199 -34.28 3.47 -3.63
CA LEU A 199 -35.36 3.06 -4.56
C LEU A 199 -35.63 1.55 -4.56
N PRO A 200 -34.63 0.66 -4.66
CA PRO A 200 -34.80 -0.79 -4.52
C PRO A 200 -35.49 -1.19 -3.19
N LEU A 201 -35.04 -0.63 -2.07
CA LEU A 201 -35.62 -0.90 -0.75
C LEU A 201 -37.09 -0.41 -0.68
N TYR A 202 -37.36 0.77 -1.23
CA TYR A 202 -38.71 1.30 -1.29
C TYR A 202 -39.64 0.41 -2.14
N ILE A 203 -39.19 0.00 -3.33
CA ILE A 203 -39.95 -0.91 -4.21
C ILE A 203 -40.19 -2.24 -3.48
N TYR A 204 -39.20 -2.81 -2.84
CA TYR A 204 -39.34 -4.10 -2.16
C TYR A 204 -40.39 -4.05 -1.04
N LEU A 205 -40.36 -3.00 -0.20
CA LEU A 205 -41.23 -2.91 0.99
C LEU A 205 -42.64 -2.38 0.68
N ARG A 206 -42.78 -1.45 -0.26
CA ARG A 206 -44.05 -0.73 -0.50
C ARG A 206 -44.77 -1.11 -1.76
N ARG A 207 -44.08 -1.76 -2.72
CA ARG A 207 -44.69 -2.14 -4.01
C ARG A 207 -45.47 -1.01 -4.67
N PRO A 208 -44.88 0.18 -4.85
CA PRO A 208 -45.58 1.33 -5.42
C PRO A 208 -46.00 1.07 -6.87
N GLY A 209 -47.01 1.78 -7.31
CA GLY A 209 -47.46 1.74 -8.70
C GLY A 209 -46.41 2.33 -9.65
N TRP A 210 -46.49 1.96 -10.94
CA TRP A 210 -45.53 2.37 -11.98
C TRP A 210 -45.30 3.90 -12.06
N LYS A 211 -46.35 4.70 -11.94
CA LYS A 211 -46.25 6.17 -11.98
C LYS A 211 -45.38 6.71 -10.84
N THR A 212 -45.55 6.17 -9.64
CA THR A 212 -44.74 6.55 -8.48
C THR A 212 -43.27 6.12 -8.65
N ILE A 213 -43.00 4.91 -9.18
CA ILE A 213 -41.67 4.44 -9.48
C ILE A 213 -41.00 5.37 -10.49
N ALA A 214 -41.67 5.69 -11.59
CA ALA A 214 -41.13 6.59 -12.61
C ALA A 214 -40.83 7.99 -12.05
N MET A 215 -41.72 8.56 -11.25
CA MET A 215 -41.52 9.87 -10.62
C MET A 215 -40.30 9.86 -9.66
N VAL A 216 -40.22 8.86 -8.79
CA VAL A 216 -39.08 8.75 -7.84
C VAL A 216 -37.78 8.47 -8.58
N ALA A 217 -37.79 7.64 -9.61
CA ALA A 217 -36.62 7.37 -10.45
C ALA A 217 -36.14 8.64 -11.18
N THR A 218 -37.08 9.43 -11.74
CA THR A 218 -36.72 10.71 -12.39
C THR A 218 -36.10 11.69 -11.39
N ALA A 219 -36.70 11.83 -10.19
CA ALA A 219 -36.18 12.69 -9.14
C ALA A 219 -34.78 12.21 -8.69
N ALA A 220 -34.59 10.91 -8.54
CA ALA A 220 -33.26 10.32 -8.20
C ALA A 220 -32.23 10.59 -9.30
N LEU A 221 -32.58 10.45 -10.58
CA LEU A 221 -31.66 10.77 -11.70
C LEU A 221 -31.30 12.24 -11.75
N LEU A 222 -32.22 13.16 -11.47
CA LEU A 222 -31.90 14.59 -11.36
C LEU A 222 -30.93 14.88 -10.21
N LEU A 223 -31.16 14.26 -9.04
CA LEU A 223 -30.25 14.37 -7.90
C LEU A 223 -28.87 13.82 -8.21
N VAL A 224 -28.78 12.68 -8.89
CA VAL A 224 -27.52 12.09 -9.35
C VAL A 224 -26.80 13.03 -10.34
N ALA A 225 -27.53 13.64 -11.27
CA ALA A 225 -26.95 14.60 -12.21
C ALA A 225 -26.38 15.84 -11.50
N VAL A 226 -27.09 16.38 -10.52
CA VAL A 226 -26.61 17.49 -9.69
C VAL A 226 -25.39 17.07 -8.86
N ALA A 227 -25.45 15.92 -8.20
CA ALA A 227 -24.32 15.39 -7.42
C ALA A 227 -23.09 15.13 -8.30
N ALA A 228 -23.30 14.58 -9.51
CA ALA A 228 -22.22 14.37 -10.48
C ALA A 228 -21.57 15.70 -10.92
N ALA A 229 -22.36 16.75 -11.14
CA ALA A 229 -21.84 18.07 -11.48
C ALA A 229 -21.03 18.68 -10.33
N VAL A 230 -21.50 18.54 -9.09
CA VAL A 230 -20.77 19.00 -7.89
C VAL A 230 -19.47 18.19 -7.69
N LEU A 231 -19.54 16.87 -7.80
CA LEU A 231 -18.38 16.00 -7.67
C LEU A 231 -17.35 16.26 -8.78
N HIS A 232 -17.81 16.53 -10.01
CA HIS A 232 -16.93 16.92 -11.10
C HIS A 232 -16.21 18.23 -10.81
N GLY A 233 -16.87 19.19 -10.15
CA GLY A 233 -16.23 20.43 -9.69
C GLY A 233 -15.16 20.22 -8.61
N ILE A 234 -15.31 19.19 -7.77
CA ILE A 234 -14.40 18.91 -6.65
C ILE A 234 -13.29 17.92 -7.05
N TYR A 235 -13.62 16.91 -7.86
CA TYR A 235 -12.74 15.77 -8.20
C TYR A 235 -12.52 15.64 -9.72
N GLY A 236 -12.71 16.70 -10.51
CA GLY A 236 -12.66 16.64 -11.97
C GLY A 236 -11.33 16.10 -12.54
N ASP A 237 -10.23 16.22 -11.79
CA ASP A 237 -8.92 15.71 -12.17
C ASP A 237 -8.77 14.19 -11.94
N VAL A 238 -9.65 13.58 -11.14
CA VAL A 238 -9.62 12.14 -10.80
C VAL A 238 -10.68 11.37 -11.59
N LEU A 239 -11.87 11.95 -11.80
CA LEU A 239 -12.98 11.30 -12.46
C LEU A 239 -12.67 11.05 -13.95
N GLY A 240 -12.68 9.78 -14.34
CA GLY A 240 -12.42 9.37 -15.72
C GLY A 240 -11.00 9.56 -16.22
N ARG A 241 -10.06 9.86 -15.35
CA ARG A 241 -8.67 10.16 -15.71
C ARG A 241 -7.66 9.28 -14.99
N VAL A 242 -6.48 9.19 -15.57
CA VAL A 242 -5.27 8.71 -14.91
C VAL A 242 -4.75 9.85 -14.05
N PHE A 243 -4.73 9.71 -12.75
CA PHE A 243 -4.53 10.81 -11.79
C PHE A 243 -3.19 10.78 -11.05
N ASP A 244 -2.37 9.75 -11.24
CA ASP A 244 -1.08 9.61 -10.58
C ASP A 244 0.04 9.20 -11.55
N PRO A 245 1.33 9.53 -11.24
CA PRO A 245 2.45 9.25 -12.13
C PRO A 245 2.67 7.75 -12.43
N ARG A 246 2.39 6.86 -11.47
CA ARG A 246 2.55 5.41 -11.66
C ARG A 246 1.51 4.86 -12.62
N SER A 247 0.26 5.27 -12.45
CA SER A 247 -0.82 4.94 -13.39
C SER A 247 -0.50 5.47 -14.80
N ALA A 248 0.07 6.68 -14.92
CA ALA A 248 0.50 7.23 -16.20
C ALA A 248 1.60 6.38 -16.87
N ALA A 249 2.58 5.95 -16.11
CA ALA A 249 3.64 5.09 -16.61
C ALA A 249 3.14 3.69 -17.05
N LEU A 250 2.20 3.09 -16.30
CA LEU A 250 1.55 1.84 -16.68
C LEU A 250 0.68 2.00 -17.94
N ALA A 251 0.00 3.14 -18.08
CA ALA A 251 -0.75 3.48 -19.28
C ALA A 251 0.16 3.59 -20.51
N GLN A 252 1.36 4.15 -20.36
CA GLN A 252 2.38 4.17 -21.42
C GLN A 252 2.87 2.76 -21.81
N GLN A 253 3.04 1.85 -20.85
CA GLN A 253 3.33 0.45 -21.17
C GLN A 253 2.23 -0.20 -22.00
N LEU A 254 0.96 0.03 -21.64
CA LEU A 254 -0.18 -0.48 -22.40
C LEU A 254 -0.27 0.15 -23.81
N GLU A 255 0.05 1.45 -23.92
CA GLU A 255 0.13 2.15 -25.21
C GLU A 255 1.22 1.57 -26.14
N ALA A 256 2.38 1.20 -25.56
CA ALA A 256 3.46 0.54 -26.31
C ALA A 256 3.07 -0.86 -26.82
N LEU A 257 2.18 -1.57 -26.10
CA LEU A 257 1.65 -2.86 -26.53
C LEU A 257 0.62 -2.72 -27.66
N ARG A 258 -0.18 -1.66 -27.62
CA ARG A 258 -1.19 -1.37 -28.64
C ARG A 258 -1.45 0.13 -28.73
N PRO A 259 -1.07 0.80 -29.83
CA PRO A 259 -1.31 2.21 -30.03
C PRO A 259 -2.80 2.60 -29.90
N GLY A 260 -3.07 3.72 -29.26
CA GLY A 260 -4.41 4.25 -29.02
C GLY A 260 -5.11 3.70 -27.77
N VAL A 261 -4.45 2.89 -26.94
CA VAL A 261 -4.99 2.42 -25.66
C VAL A 261 -5.07 3.56 -24.66
N ALA A 262 -4.05 4.41 -24.57
CA ALA A 262 -4.02 5.53 -23.63
C ALA A 262 -5.20 6.50 -23.82
N ALA A 263 -5.58 6.79 -25.06
CA ALA A 263 -6.73 7.64 -25.37
C ALA A 263 -8.09 7.00 -24.97
N ARG A 264 -8.12 5.69 -24.75
CA ARG A 264 -9.32 4.91 -24.41
C ARG A 264 -9.25 4.29 -23.01
N MET A 265 -8.31 4.72 -22.18
CA MET A 265 -8.07 4.14 -20.85
C MET A 265 -9.33 4.10 -19.99
N TYR A 266 -10.10 5.17 -19.95
CA TYR A 266 -11.29 5.21 -19.10
C TYR A 266 -12.38 4.21 -19.51
N PRO A 267 -12.86 4.16 -20.76
CA PRO A 267 -13.83 3.14 -21.13
C PRO A 267 -13.27 1.71 -21.09
N LEU A 268 -11.96 1.51 -21.29
CA LEU A 268 -11.34 0.21 -21.09
C LEU A 268 -11.24 -0.18 -19.61
N SER A 269 -11.03 0.80 -18.72
CA SER A 269 -11.09 0.56 -17.27
C SER A 269 -12.49 0.15 -16.82
N ILE A 270 -13.55 0.78 -17.34
CA ILE A 270 -14.94 0.37 -17.05
C ILE A 270 -15.17 -1.08 -17.53
N LEU A 271 -14.70 -1.42 -18.72
CA LEU A 271 -14.81 -2.78 -19.26
C LEU A 271 -14.06 -3.80 -18.38
N ASN A 272 -12.87 -3.45 -17.90
CA ASN A 272 -12.06 -4.26 -16.99
C ASN A 272 -12.79 -4.48 -15.66
N GLU A 273 -13.23 -3.39 -15.02
CA GLU A 273 -13.89 -3.46 -13.72
C GLU A 273 -15.20 -4.26 -13.79
N ALA A 274 -15.98 -4.14 -14.88
CA ALA A 274 -17.19 -4.93 -15.06
C ALA A 274 -16.90 -6.45 -15.10
N ALA A 275 -15.79 -6.86 -15.66
CA ALA A 275 -15.34 -8.26 -15.61
C ALA A 275 -14.80 -8.65 -14.22
N LEU A 276 -14.05 -7.77 -13.57
CA LEU A 276 -13.49 -8.01 -12.23
C LEU A 276 -14.57 -8.10 -11.14
N PHE A 277 -15.75 -7.53 -11.33
CA PHE A 277 -16.90 -7.71 -10.44
C PHE A 277 -17.14 -9.20 -10.12
N PHE A 278 -17.09 -10.07 -11.13
CA PHE A 278 -17.28 -11.50 -10.94
C PHE A 278 -16.11 -12.17 -10.21
N ALA A 279 -14.89 -11.69 -10.42
CA ALA A 279 -13.72 -12.18 -9.69
C ALA A 279 -13.81 -11.84 -8.19
N TYR A 280 -14.25 -10.64 -7.84
CA TYR A 280 -14.56 -10.30 -6.45
C TYR A 280 -15.65 -11.21 -5.87
N GLY A 281 -16.77 -11.39 -6.59
CA GLY A 281 -17.86 -12.27 -6.18
C GLY A 281 -17.38 -13.70 -5.95
N LEU A 282 -16.55 -14.23 -6.84
CA LEU A 282 -15.96 -15.55 -6.72
C LEU A 282 -15.15 -15.69 -5.43
N LEU A 283 -14.31 -14.71 -5.08
CA LEU A 283 -13.48 -14.76 -3.87
C LEU A 283 -14.29 -14.64 -2.57
N TRP A 284 -15.46 -14.03 -2.60
CA TRP A 284 -16.36 -14.02 -1.46
C TRP A 284 -17.14 -15.33 -1.29
N VAL A 285 -17.48 -16.02 -2.38
CA VAL A 285 -18.22 -17.29 -2.37
C VAL A 285 -17.29 -18.49 -2.20
N PHE A 286 -16.15 -18.47 -2.89
CA PHE A 286 -15.08 -19.48 -2.83
C PHE A 286 -13.77 -18.84 -2.37
N PRO A 287 -13.60 -18.60 -1.07
CA PRO A 287 -12.52 -17.81 -0.53
C PRO A 287 -11.20 -18.56 -0.47
N TYR A 288 -10.72 -19.04 -1.62
CA TYR A 288 -9.44 -19.73 -1.71
C TYR A 288 -8.28 -18.75 -1.53
N VAL A 289 -7.53 -18.87 -0.44
CA VAL A 289 -6.46 -17.94 -0.05
C VAL A 289 -5.31 -17.86 -1.05
N GLY A 290 -5.09 -18.90 -1.85
CA GLY A 290 -4.12 -18.90 -2.95
C GLY A 290 -4.44 -17.91 -4.08
N TRP A 291 -5.67 -17.42 -4.16
CA TRP A 291 -6.09 -16.39 -5.12
C TRP A 291 -6.20 -14.99 -4.48
N MET A 292 -5.86 -14.86 -3.20
CA MET A 292 -5.99 -13.62 -2.44
C MET A 292 -4.62 -13.02 -2.14
N SER A 293 -4.39 -11.79 -2.55
CA SER A 293 -3.18 -11.03 -2.28
C SER A 293 -3.50 -9.54 -2.13
N VAL A 294 -2.56 -8.79 -1.58
CA VAL A 294 -2.61 -7.32 -1.55
C VAL A 294 -2.37 -6.70 -2.92
N ASP A 295 -1.74 -7.45 -3.83
CA ASP A 295 -1.36 -6.97 -5.16
C ASP A 295 -1.68 -8.03 -6.22
N LEU A 296 -2.86 -7.91 -6.80
CA LEU A 296 -3.36 -8.79 -7.84
C LEU A 296 -3.33 -8.09 -9.20
N ARG A 297 -2.73 -8.74 -10.21
CA ARG A 297 -2.42 -8.15 -11.52
C ARG A 297 -3.12 -8.89 -12.65
N PRO A 298 -4.44 -8.75 -12.81
CA PRO A 298 -5.15 -9.30 -13.97
C PRO A 298 -4.73 -8.59 -15.25
N PRO A 299 -4.80 -9.26 -16.42
CA PRO A 299 -4.56 -8.65 -17.71
C PRO A 299 -5.55 -7.50 -17.97
N PHE A 300 -5.05 -6.32 -18.32
CA PHE A 300 -5.87 -5.16 -18.68
C PHE A 300 -6.31 -5.26 -20.16
N PRO A 301 -7.57 -4.92 -20.52
CA PRO A 301 -8.02 -5.02 -21.91
C PRO A 301 -7.31 -4.00 -22.81
N LEU A 302 -6.75 -4.46 -23.93
CA LEU A 302 -6.13 -3.59 -24.93
C LEU A 302 -7.14 -3.05 -25.96
N GLY A 303 -8.41 -3.48 -25.88
CA GLY A 303 -9.49 -3.04 -26.75
C GLY A 303 -10.82 -3.65 -26.36
N PHE A 304 -11.90 -3.15 -26.99
CA PHE A 304 -13.27 -3.57 -26.70
C PHE A 304 -13.62 -4.98 -27.18
N ALA A 305 -12.83 -5.56 -28.07
CA ALA A 305 -13.03 -6.92 -28.58
C ALA A 305 -12.39 -8.01 -27.69
N SER A 306 -11.95 -7.69 -26.47
CA SER A 306 -11.45 -8.69 -25.53
C SER A 306 -12.61 -9.59 -25.09
N PRO A 307 -12.64 -10.90 -25.44
CA PRO A 307 -13.85 -11.73 -25.24
C PRO A 307 -14.22 -11.85 -23.77
N TRP A 308 -13.21 -12.02 -22.92
CA TRP A 308 -13.41 -12.22 -21.48
C TRP A 308 -13.98 -10.97 -20.78
N HIS A 309 -13.42 -9.80 -21.10
CA HIS A 309 -13.90 -8.54 -20.55
C HIS A 309 -15.27 -8.16 -21.08
N LEU A 310 -15.52 -8.41 -22.37
CA LEU A 310 -16.84 -8.18 -22.97
C LEU A 310 -17.91 -9.10 -22.36
N ALA A 311 -17.58 -10.39 -22.18
CA ALA A 311 -18.49 -11.33 -21.52
C ALA A 311 -18.80 -10.89 -20.08
N GLY A 312 -17.79 -10.41 -19.33
CA GLY A 312 -17.97 -9.85 -17.99
C GLY A 312 -18.88 -8.62 -18.00
N ALA A 313 -18.66 -7.66 -18.89
CA ALA A 313 -19.51 -6.46 -18.99
C ALA A 313 -20.95 -6.79 -19.37
N LEU A 314 -21.17 -7.66 -20.35
CA LEU A 314 -22.50 -8.12 -20.73
C LEU A 314 -23.16 -8.90 -19.59
N GLY A 315 -22.42 -9.75 -18.90
CA GLY A 315 -22.88 -10.49 -17.72
C GLY A 315 -23.29 -9.55 -16.58
N TYR A 316 -22.50 -8.51 -16.32
CA TYR A 316 -22.81 -7.48 -15.32
C TYR A 316 -24.14 -6.75 -15.65
N LEU A 317 -24.28 -6.29 -16.89
CA LEU A 317 -25.51 -5.62 -17.35
C LEU A 317 -26.72 -6.54 -17.31
N ALA A 318 -26.54 -7.81 -17.74
CA ALA A 318 -27.61 -8.80 -17.70
C ALA A 318 -28.04 -9.12 -16.26
N LEU A 319 -27.08 -9.24 -15.34
CA LEU A 319 -27.36 -9.48 -13.91
C LEU A 319 -28.07 -8.28 -13.28
N LEU A 320 -27.63 -7.06 -13.59
CA LEU A 320 -28.26 -5.82 -13.10
C LEU A 320 -29.70 -5.70 -13.62
N ALA A 321 -29.91 -5.87 -14.94
CA ALA A 321 -31.23 -5.82 -15.55
C ALA A 321 -32.14 -6.94 -15.03
N GLY A 322 -31.61 -8.16 -14.89
CA GLY A 322 -32.35 -9.31 -14.36
C GLY A 322 -32.77 -9.11 -12.91
N ALA A 323 -31.84 -8.62 -12.05
CA ALA A 323 -32.14 -8.32 -10.65
C ALA A 323 -33.19 -7.19 -10.53
N ALA A 324 -33.05 -6.13 -11.31
CA ALA A 324 -34.03 -5.04 -11.33
C ALA A 324 -35.40 -5.53 -11.80
N TRP A 325 -35.48 -6.29 -12.90
CA TRP A 325 -36.69 -6.89 -13.40
C TRP A 325 -37.34 -7.84 -12.37
N MET A 326 -36.52 -8.71 -11.75
CA MET A 326 -37.00 -9.64 -10.73
C MET A 326 -37.56 -8.90 -9.51
N LEU A 327 -36.88 -7.82 -9.05
CA LEU A 327 -37.39 -6.99 -7.96
C LEU A 327 -38.75 -6.36 -8.29
N LEU A 328 -38.94 -5.90 -9.53
CA LEU A 328 -40.19 -5.28 -9.96
C LEU A 328 -41.36 -6.30 -10.10
N ARG A 329 -41.05 -7.53 -10.56
CA ARG A 329 -42.08 -8.53 -10.93
C ARG A 329 -42.31 -9.60 -9.87
N ARG A 330 -41.37 -9.84 -8.97
CA ARG A 330 -41.45 -10.93 -7.99
C ARG A 330 -41.54 -10.38 -6.56
N THR A 331 -42.18 -11.14 -5.70
CA THR A 331 -42.32 -10.88 -4.27
C THR A 331 -41.68 -12.01 -3.47
N GLY A 332 -41.75 -11.96 -2.14
CA GLY A 332 -41.23 -12.99 -1.26
C GLY A 332 -39.74 -13.22 -1.45
N VAL A 333 -39.33 -14.49 -1.42
CA VAL A 333 -37.93 -14.94 -1.49
C VAL A 333 -37.22 -14.43 -2.73
N LEU A 334 -37.84 -14.50 -3.91
CA LEU A 334 -37.23 -14.05 -5.16
C LEU A 334 -37.05 -12.53 -5.19
N GLY A 335 -38.00 -11.78 -4.62
CA GLY A 335 -37.88 -10.33 -4.47
C GLY A 335 -36.74 -9.94 -3.54
N LEU A 336 -36.57 -10.67 -2.43
CA LEU A 336 -35.42 -10.46 -1.51
C LEU A 336 -34.08 -10.84 -2.14
N ALA A 337 -34.03 -11.96 -2.87
CA ALA A 337 -32.81 -12.37 -3.58
C ALA A 337 -32.39 -11.30 -4.60
N ALA A 338 -33.35 -10.75 -5.37
CA ALA A 338 -33.13 -9.66 -6.29
C ALA A 338 -32.58 -8.40 -5.57
N LEU A 339 -33.18 -8.04 -4.44
CA LEU A 339 -32.74 -6.92 -3.62
C LEU A 339 -31.30 -7.14 -3.12
N CYS A 340 -30.98 -8.33 -2.62
CA CYS A 340 -29.63 -8.67 -2.15
C CYS A 340 -28.59 -8.62 -3.28
N LEU A 341 -28.94 -9.00 -4.51
CA LEU A 341 -28.06 -8.88 -5.68
C LEU A 341 -27.87 -7.41 -6.11
N LEU A 342 -28.86 -6.54 -5.91
CA LEU A 342 -28.72 -5.13 -6.25
C LEU A 342 -27.74 -4.38 -5.34
N PHE A 343 -27.49 -4.82 -4.11
CA PHE A 343 -26.48 -4.18 -3.24
C PHE A 343 -25.09 -4.19 -3.88
N PRO A 344 -24.47 -5.34 -4.18
CA PRO A 344 -23.17 -5.34 -4.82
C PRO A 344 -23.19 -4.66 -6.19
N LEU A 345 -24.23 -4.88 -7.00
CA LEU A 345 -24.33 -4.31 -8.34
C LEU A 345 -24.38 -2.78 -8.36
N LEU A 346 -25.10 -2.15 -7.44
CA LEU A 346 -25.20 -0.69 -7.40
C LEU A 346 -24.04 -0.05 -6.63
N TRP A 347 -23.56 -0.66 -5.55
CA TRP A 347 -22.47 -0.08 -4.77
C TRP A 347 -21.12 -0.23 -5.47
N TYR A 348 -20.98 -1.16 -6.40
CA TYR A 348 -19.78 -1.32 -7.24
C TYR A 348 -19.56 -0.16 -8.23
N TRP A 349 -20.56 0.68 -8.49
CA TRP A 349 -20.45 1.75 -9.49
C TRP A 349 -19.36 2.76 -9.21
N THR A 350 -18.88 2.87 -7.98
CA THR A 350 -17.71 3.71 -7.65
C THR A 350 -16.44 3.22 -8.33
N GLU A 351 -16.33 1.94 -8.65
CA GLU A 351 -15.17 1.39 -9.37
C GLU A 351 -15.15 1.83 -10.84
N PHE A 352 -16.31 2.24 -11.38
CA PHE A 352 -16.38 2.80 -12.74
C PHE A 352 -16.06 4.31 -12.79
N ALA A 353 -15.82 4.96 -11.66
CA ALA A 353 -15.67 6.41 -11.62
C ALA A 353 -14.29 6.90 -12.09
N THR A 354 -13.26 6.05 -12.05
CA THR A 354 -11.89 6.44 -12.42
C THR A 354 -11.15 5.31 -13.15
N VAL A 355 -9.90 5.58 -13.50
CA VAL A 355 -9.03 4.60 -14.20
C VAL A 355 -8.23 3.83 -13.17
N TRP A 356 -8.56 2.55 -12.99
CA TRP A 356 -7.84 1.63 -12.10
C TRP A 356 -6.82 0.80 -12.89
N VAL A 357 -5.62 1.32 -13.09
CA VAL A 357 -4.51 0.59 -13.73
C VAL A 357 -3.37 0.28 -12.76
N GLN A 358 -3.13 1.16 -11.79
CA GLN A 358 -2.12 0.93 -10.76
C GLN A 358 -2.57 -0.16 -9.77
N ASP A 359 -3.81 -0.11 -9.33
CA ASP A 359 -4.41 -1.05 -8.39
C ASP A 359 -5.74 -1.57 -8.94
N PRO A 360 -5.70 -2.43 -10.00
CA PRO A 360 -6.89 -2.82 -10.75
C PRO A 360 -7.80 -3.77 -9.96
N PHE A 361 -7.26 -4.53 -9.02
CA PHE A 361 -8.01 -5.52 -8.27
C PHE A 361 -7.58 -5.55 -6.81
N VAL A 362 -8.34 -4.86 -5.95
CA VAL A 362 -7.99 -4.61 -4.55
C VAL A 362 -9.08 -5.10 -3.61
N LEU A 363 -8.81 -6.16 -2.85
CA LEU A 363 -9.81 -6.91 -2.09
C LEU A 363 -10.55 -6.09 -1.03
N TYR A 364 -9.90 -5.15 -0.33
CA TYR A 364 -10.57 -4.36 0.71
C TYR A 364 -11.77 -3.53 0.18
N ARG A 365 -11.79 -3.16 -1.10
CA ARG A 365 -12.90 -2.41 -1.70
C ARG A 365 -14.18 -3.24 -1.69
N SER A 366 -14.07 -4.55 -1.89
CA SER A 366 -15.20 -5.47 -1.95
C SER A 366 -15.97 -5.60 -0.63
N TYR A 367 -15.37 -5.23 0.49
CA TYR A 367 -15.98 -5.30 1.80
C TYR A 367 -17.31 -4.51 1.88
N LEU A 368 -17.38 -3.34 1.23
CA LEU A 368 -18.56 -2.49 1.23
C LEU A 368 -19.76 -3.19 0.57
N TRP A 369 -19.58 -3.78 -0.60
CA TRP A 369 -20.71 -4.35 -1.35
C TRP A 369 -21.02 -5.82 -1.02
N ALA A 370 -20.14 -6.51 -0.30
CA ALA A 370 -20.35 -7.90 0.10
C ALA A 370 -21.41 -8.08 1.22
N VAL A 371 -21.85 -7.00 1.85
CA VAL A 371 -22.78 -6.99 3.01
C VAL A 371 -24.13 -7.67 2.78
N ALA A 372 -24.52 -7.88 1.55
CA ALA A 372 -25.79 -8.53 1.22
C ALA A 372 -25.67 -10.03 0.95
N LEU A 373 -24.44 -10.58 0.83
CA LEU A 373 -24.21 -12.02 0.68
C LEU A 373 -24.83 -12.86 1.81
N PRO A 374 -24.76 -12.44 3.11
CA PRO A 374 -25.47 -13.10 4.19
C PRO A 374 -26.96 -13.28 3.93
N GLY A 375 -27.60 -12.32 3.25
CA GLY A 375 -29.02 -12.40 2.90
C GLY A 375 -29.34 -13.48 1.88
N LEU A 376 -28.49 -13.64 0.86
CA LEU A 376 -28.63 -14.73 -0.12
C LEU A 376 -28.46 -16.12 0.54
N LEU A 377 -27.46 -16.25 1.42
CA LEU A 377 -27.24 -17.47 2.19
C LEU A 377 -28.43 -17.75 3.12
N ALA A 378 -28.95 -16.74 3.81
CA ALA A 378 -30.11 -16.90 4.69
C ALA A 378 -31.34 -17.40 3.93
N ILE A 379 -31.57 -16.91 2.70
CA ILE A 379 -32.66 -17.38 1.85
C ILE A 379 -32.51 -18.87 1.53
N VAL A 380 -31.33 -19.29 1.07
CA VAL A 380 -31.06 -20.67 0.65
C VAL A 380 -31.09 -21.64 1.84
N LEU A 381 -30.62 -21.21 3.01
CA LEU A 381 -30.51 -22.04 4.19
C LEU A 381 -31.81 -22.12 5.02
N THR A 382 -32.75 -21.20 4.82
CA THR A 382 -34.06 -21.23 5.54
C THR A 382 -34.87 -22.44 5.09
N GLY A 383 -35.40 -23.19 6.06
CA GLY A 383 -36.12 -24.46 5.85
C GLY A 383 -35.34 -25.69 6.30
N PHE A 384 -34.02 -25.62 6.33
CA PHE A 384 -33.23 -26.72 6.90
C PHE A 384 -33.34 -26.78 8.42
N HIS A 385 -33.19 -28.00 8.98
CA HIS A 385 -33.29 -28.19 10.41
C HIS A 385 -32.20 -27.42 11.18
N PRO A 386 -32.52 -26.64 12.23
CA PRO A 386 -31.56 -25.77 12.92
C PRO A 386 -30.28 -26.46 13.42
N ARG A 387 -30.37 -27.71 13.89
CA ARG A 387 -29.17 -28.48 14.32
C ARG A 387 -28.19 -28.70 13.18
N THR A 388 -28.71 -29.09 12.00
CA THR A 388 -27.88 -29.27 10.79
C THR A 388 -27.22 -27.96 10.41
N LEU A 389 -27.96 -26.84 10.44
CA LEU A 389 -27.43 -25.50 10.16
C LEU A 389 -26.30 -25.12 11.11
N TYR A 390 -26.45 -25.37 12.42
CA TYR A 390 -25.41 -25.06 13.39
C TYR A 390 -24.15 -25.90 13.20
N ILE A 391 -24.29 -27.17 12.87
CA ILE A 391 -23.13 -28.07 12.60
C ILE A 391 -22.40 -27.58 11.34
N VAL A 392 -23.13 -27.38 10.23
CA VAL A 392 -22.55 -26.93 8.96
C VAL A 392 -21.94 -25.53 9.12
N GLY A 393 -22.64 -24.63 9.81
CA GLY A 393 -22.15 -23.27 10.08
C GLY A 393 -20.90 -23.27 10.96
N ALA A 394 -20.81 -24.16 11.96
CA ALA A 394 -19.61 -24.28 12.79
C ALA A 394 -18.41 -24.82 11.99
N VAL A 395 -18.60 -25.85 11.18
CA VAL A 395 -17.54 -26.40 10.32
C VAL A 395 -17.07 -25.35 9.31
N ALA A 396 -18.01 -24.70 8.60
CA ALA A 396 -17.66 -23.64 7.65
C ALA A 396 -16.98 -22.46 8.34
N GLY A 397 -17.45 -22.07 9.53
CA GLY A 397 -16.84 -21.01 10.35
C GLY A 397 -15.41 -21.34 10.79
N LEU A 398 -15.14 -22.59 11.17
CA LEU A 398 -13.78 -23.05 11.50
C LEU A 398 -12.84 -23.00 10.28
N VAL A 399 -13.31 -23.45 9.13
CA VAL A 399 -12.54 -23.42 7.88
C VAL A 399 -12.24 -21.96 7.47
N LEU A 400 -13.26 -21.09 7.42
CA LEU A 400 -13.09 -19.70 7.06
C LEU A 400 -12.25 -18.94 8.10
N GLY A 401 -12.44 -19.23 9.39
CA GLY A 401 -11.63 -18.65 10.46
C GLY A 401 -10.15 -19.02 10.34
N GLY A 402 -9.84 -20.28 9.99
CA GLY A 402 -8.47 -20.71 9.70
C GLY A 402 -7.86 -19.99 8.50
N MET A 403 -8.62 -19.86 7.41
CA MET A 403 -8.22 -19.10 6.23
C MET A 403 -8.03 -17.61 6.55
N ALA A 404 -8.91 -17.03 7.36
CA ALA A 404 -8.81 -15.63 7.78
C ALA A 404 -7.59 -15.39 8.69
N LEU A 405 -7.29 -16.32 9.61
CA LEU A 405 -6.06 -16.29 10.43
C LEU A 405 -4.80 -16.27 9.56
N GLU A 406 -4.76 -17.11 8.54
CA GLU A 406 -3.65 -17.16 7.58
C GLU A 406 -3.52 -15.79 6.87
N ARG A 407 -4.64 -15.19 6.43
CA ARG A 407 -4.60 -13.83 5.83
C ARG A 407 -4.19 -12.74 6.82
N VAL A 408 -4.57 -12.83 8.08
CA VAL A 408 -4.07 -11.92 9.14
C VAL A 408 -2.56 -12.06 9.30
N ALA A 409 -2.04 -13.28 9.25
CA ALA A 409 -0.60 -13.56 9.33
C ALA A 409 0.16 -13.04 8.09
N SER A 410 -0.45 -13.09 6.89
CA SER A 410 0.17 -12.54 5.67
C SER A 410 0.35 -11.03 5.70
N LEU A 411 -0.35 -10.31 6.58
CA LEU A 411 -0.21 -8.87 6.81
C LEU A 411 0.70 -8.53 7.99
N ARG A 412 1.60 -9.44 8.43
CA ARG A 412 2.42 -9.24 9.63
C ARG A 412 3.45 -8.14 9.49
N ASP A 413 4.21 -8.15 8.42
CA ASP A 413 5.31 -7.23 8.10
C ASP A 413 5.53 -7.12 6.58
N ASP A 414 6.34 -6.16 6.13
CA ASP A 414 6.62 -5.95 4.70
C ASP A 414 7.19 -7.18 4.01
N GLY A 415 8.08 -7.93 4.67
CA GLY A 415 8.64 -9.14 4.09
C GLY A 415 7.59 -10.21 3.83
N THR A 416 6.71 -10.43 4.79
CA THR A 416 5.64 -11.43 4.70
C THR A 416 4.61 -11.05 3.64
N VAL A 417 4.19 -9.78 3.61
CA VAL A 417 3.14 -9.33 2.68
C VAL A 417 3.62 -9.30 1.23
N TRP A 418 4.88 -8.89 0.99
CA TRP A 418 5.42 -8.87 -0.37
C TRP A 418 5.85 -10.25 -0.84
N SER A 419 6.29 -11.15 0.05
CA SER A 419 6.53 -12.56 -0.27
C SER A 419 5.23 -13.25 -0.69
N ASP A 420 4.15 -13.08 0.07
CA ASP A 420 2.81 -13.58 -0.26
C ASP A 420 2.32 -13.06 -1.63
N ALA A 421 2.55 -11.78 -1.90
CA ALA A 421 2.17 -11.17 -3.17
C ALA A 421 3.02 -11.71 -4.34
N ALA A 422 4.34 -11.81 -4.17
CA ALA A 422 5.25 -12.30 -5.20
C ALA A 422 4.98 -13.77 -5.59
N GLU A 423 4.66 -14.61 -4.60
CA GLU A 423 4.29 -16.02 -4.81
C GLU A 423 3.04 -16.17 -5.69
N LYS A 424 2.09 -15.24 -5.56
CA LYS A 424 0.80 -15.29 -6.27
C LYS A 424 0.79 -14.58 -7.61
N ILE A 425 1.89 -13.93 -7.99
CA ILE A 425 2.01 -13.34 -9.33
C ILE A 425 2.14 -14.45 -10.37
N ASN A 426 1.24 -14.45 -11.34
CA ASN A 426 1.39 -15.27 -12.53
C ASN A 426 2.48 -14.65 -13.43
N ARG A 427 3.68 -15.24 -13.40
CA ARG A 427 4.84 -14.77 -14.19
C ARG A 427 4.62 -14.96 -15.70
N ASP A 428 3.83 -15.96 -16.08
CA ASP A 428 3.53 -16.31 -17.48
C ASP A 428 2.31 -15.54 -18.04
N ALA A 429 1.71 -14.66 -17.23
CA ALA A 429 0.61 -13.83 -17.69
C ALA A 429 1.03 -12.93 -18.86
N PRO A 430 0.10 -12.62 -19.78
CA PRO A 430 0.42 -11.81 -20.96
C PRO A 430 0.93 -10.41 -20.58
N PRO A 431 1.67 -9.74 -21.46
CA PRO A 431 2.33 -8.44 -21.17
C PRO A 431 1.40 -7.33 -20.71
N ASN A 432 0.11 -7.39 -21.06
CA ASN A 432 -0.91 -6.44 -20.60
C ASN A 432 -1.37 -6.65 -19.14
N ALA A 433 -0.87 -7.66 -18.44
CA ALA A 433 -0.93 -7.76 -16.97
C ALA A 433 0.18 -6.88 -16.37
N VAL A 434 0.02 -5.56 -16.49
CA VAL A 434 1.04 -4.58 -16.09
C VAL A 434 1.21 -4.47 -14.58
N GLY A 435 2.38 -4.04 -14.13
CA GLY A 435 2.69 -3.83 -12.70
C GLY A 435 3.08 -5.10 -11.93
N ARG A 436 3.28 -6.25 -12.59
CA ARG A 436 3.71 -7.51 -11.96
C ARG A 436 5.09 -7.45 -11.31
N SER A 437 5.90 -6.48 -11.66
CA SER A 437 7.21 -6.22 -11.06
C SER A 437 7.13 -5.71 -9.61
N ARG A 438 6.01 -5.09 -9.21
CA ARG A 438 5.87 -4.37 -7.92
C ARG A 438 6.12 -5.25 -6.69
N PRO A 439 5.56 -6.47 -6.54
CA PRO A 439 5.83 -7.31 -5.38
C PRO A 439 7.31 -7.67 -5.24
N PHE A 440 7.97 -7.98 -6.35
CA PHE A 440 9.39 -8.33 -6.38
C PHE A 440 10.30 -7.13 -6.08
N LEU A 441 9.94 -5.93 -6.57
CA LEU A 441 10.65 -4.69 -6.23
C LEU A 441 10.61 -4.42 -4.72
N ASN A 442 9.44 -4.52 -4.11
CA ASN A 442 9.29 -4.26 -2.69
C ASN A 442 9.94 -5.35 -1.82
N LEU A 443 9.81 -6.63 -2.22
CA LEU A 443 10.48 -7.73 -1.54
C LEU A 443 12.01 -7.61 -1.64
N GLY A 444 12.51 -7.23 -2.81
CA GLY A 444 13.94 -6.94 -3.01
C GLY A 444 14.44 -5.79 -2.13
N ALA A 445 13.66 -4.71 -2.01
CA ALA A 445 13.97 -3.59 -1.12
C ALA A 445 14.01 -4.04 0.36
N TYR A 446 13.03 -4.82 0.79
CA TYR A 446 13.02 -5.41 2.13
C TYR A 446 14.27 -6.25 2.44
N HIS A 447 14.71 -7.08 1.48
CA HIS A 447 15.93 -7.87 1.61
C HIS A 447 17.20 -6.99 1.61
N LEU A 448 17.22 -5.94 0.78
CA LEU A 448 18.35 -5.00 0.71
C LEU A 448 18.56 -4.27 2.04
N GLU A 449 17.48 -3.76 2.65
CA GLU A 449 17.52 -3.08 3.95
C GLU A 449 18.04 -3.97 5.09
N ARG A 450 17.79 -5.28 4.98
CA ARG A 450 18.26 -6.28 5.97
C ARG A 450 19.61 -6.90 5.64
N GLY A 451 20.27 -6.45 4.58
CA GLY A 451 21.57 -6.95 4.17
C GLY A 451 21.54 -8.35 3.53
N ALA A 452 20.37 -8.87 3.19
CA ALA A 452 20.21 -10.14 2.49
C ALA A 452 20.43 -9.94 0.97
N LEU A 453 21.66 -9.54 0.60
CA LEU A 453 21.98 -8.96 -0.70
C LEU A 453 21.73 -9.91 -1.88
N ASP A 454 22.00 -11.21 -1.70
CA ASP A 454 21.76 -12.22 -2.75
C ASP A 454 20.27 -12.40 -3.03
N GLN A 455 19.42 -12.35 -1.98
CA GLN A 455 17.99 -12.39 -2.13
C GLN A 455 17.48 -11.13 -2.81
N ALA A 456 17.93 -9.95 -2.35
CA ALA A 456 17.59 -8.67 -2.96
C ALA A 456 17.91 -8.65 -4.46
N THR A 457 19.10 -9.07 -4.85
CA THR A 457 19.52 -9.11 -6.26
C THR A 457 18.62 -10.03 -7.09
N ARG A 458 18.29 -11.22 -6.57
CA ARG A 458 17.36 -12.14 -7.29
C ARG A 458 15.99 -11.53 -7.51
N GLU A 459 15.39 -10.93 -6.48
CA GLU A 459 14.07 -10.32 -6.58
C GLU A 459 14.06 -9.13 -7.56
N PHE A 460 15.09 -8.31 -7.57
CA PHE A 460 15.20 -7.20 -8.51
C PHE A 460 15.39 -7.68 -9.97
N ILE A 461 16.12 -8.79 -10.21
CA ILE A 461 16.23 -9.37 -11.54
C ILE A 461 14.87 -9.89 -12.04
N ILE A 462 14.08 -10.52 -11.16
CA ILE A 462 12.73 -10.96 -11.50
C ILE A 462 11.82 -9.75 -11.80
N ALA A 463 11.90 -8.70 -10.97
CA ALA A 463 11.14 -7.48 -11.18
C ALA A 463 11.44 -6.83 -12.54
N ASP A 464 12.72 -6.79 -12.91
CA ASP A 464 13.18 -6.28 -14.21
C ASP A 464 12.62 -7.08 -15.38
N ALA A 465 12.64 -8.42 -15.29
CA ALA A 465 12.11 -9.32 -16.30
C ALA A 465 10.58 -9.20 -16.48
N LEU A 466 9.86 -8.82 -15.41
CA LEU A 466 8.41 -8.64 -15.39
C LEU A 466 7.95 -7.22 -15.81
N GLY A 467 8.84 -6.40 -16.34
CA GLY A 467 8.51 -5.10 -16.90
C GLY A 467 8.52 -3.98 -15.86
N ASP A 468 9.62 -3.88 -15.08
CA ASP A 468 9.85 -2.75 -14.21
C ASP A 468 9.87 -1.43 -15.00
N LEU A 469 9.23 -0.42 -14.43
CA LEU A 469 9.14 0.92 -14.99
C LEU A 469 10.35 1.76 -14.59
N GLY A 470 10.92 2.47 -15.58
CA GLY A 470 11.95 3.47 -15.34
C GLY A 470 13.27 2.92 -14.82
N GLY A 471 13.51 1.60 -14.90
CA GLY A 471 14.80 0.98 -14.55
C GLY A 471 15.08 0.88 -13.04
N ASN A 472 14.07 1.03 -12.18
CA ASN A 472 14.24 0.98 -10.72
C ASN A 472 14.80 -0.36 -10.25
N ALA A 473 14.33 -1.47 -10.82
CA ALA A 473 14.81 -2.80 -10.47
C ALA A 473 16.30 -2.97 -10.78
N ARG A 474 16.74 -2.52 -11.95
CA ARG A 474 18.16 -2.56 -12.35
C ARG A 474 19.02 -1.66 -11.47
N PHE A 475 18.53 -0.46 -11.14
CA PHE A 475 19.24 0.42 -10.22
C PHE A 475 19.41 -0.23 -8.85
N ASN A 476 18.36 -0.75 -8.24
CA ASN A 476 18.42 -1.39 -6.93
C ASN A 476 19.27 -2.68 -6.93
N ALA A 477 19.23 -3.46 -8.02
CA ALA A 477 20.13 -4.60 -8.21
C ALA A 477 21.59 -4.15 -8.23
N GLY A 478 21.90 -3.03 -8.90
CA GLY A 478 23.24 -2.43 -8.91
C GLY A 478 23.68 -2.01 -7.51
N VAL A 479 22.79 -1.43 -6.71
CA VAL A 479 23.10 -1.08 -5.29
C VAL A 479 23.37 -2.33 -4.46
N ALA A 480 22.60 -3.40 -4.61
CA ALA A 480 22.83 -4.66 -3.93
C ALA A 480 24.19 -5.29 -4.32
N LEU A 481 24.50 -5.33 -5.61
CA LEU A 481 25.80 -5.81 -6.12
C LEU A 481 26.98 -4.96 -5.63
N GLN A 482 26.79 -3.64 -5.56
CA GLN A 482 27.80 -2.72 -5.01
C GLN A 482 28.11 -3.02 -3.54
N GLN A 483 27.09 -3.28 -2.73
CA GLN A 483 27.25 -3.67 -1.32
C GLN A 483 27.93 -5.05 -1.18
N GLN A 484 27.73 -5.94 -2.15
CA GLN A 484 28.47 -7.21 -2.28
C GLN A 484 29.93 -7.03 -2.76
N LYS A 485 30.38 -5.79 -3.00
CA LYS A 485 31.67 -5.44 -3.60
C LYS A 485 31.87 -5.95 -5.02
N GLN A 486 30.80 -6.28 -5.72
CA GLN A 486 30.79 -6.71 -7.14
C GLN A 486 30.66 -5.48 -8.05
N HIS A 487 31.67 -4.59 -8.02
CA HIS A 487 31.57 -3.25 -8.60
C HIS A 487 31.41 -3.26 -10.13
N GLU A 488 32.04 -4.19 -10.86
CA GLU A 488 31.85 -4.32 -12.33
C GLU A 488 30.43 -4.72 -12.68
N ALA A 489 29.85 -5.70 -11.97
CA ALA A 489 28.47 -6.13 -12.18
C ALA A 489 27.48 -5.01 -11.81
N ALA A 490 27.78 -4.24 -10.76
CA ALA A 490 27.00 -3.08 -10.36
C ALA A 490 26.97 -2.01 -11.46
N LEU A 491 28.13 -1.71 -12.08
CA LEU A 491 28.22 -0.75 -13.20
C LEU A 491 27.38 -1.19 -14.41
N GLN A 492 27.41 -2.49 -14.74
CA GLN A 492 26.55 -3.05 -15.80
C GLN A 492 25.07 -2.87 -15.46
N SER A 493 24.69 -3.12 -14.21
CA SER A 493 23.32 -2.97 -13.73
C SER A 493 22.85 -1.50 -13.79
N PHE A 494 23.70 -0.56 -13.38
CA PHE A 494 23.42 0.88 -13.46
C PHE A 494 23.31 1.36 -14.91
N ALA A 495 24.15 0.86 -15.83
CA ALA A 495 24.04 1.16 -17.25
C ALA A 495 22.69 0.65 -17.82
N ALA A 496 22.29 -0.56 -17.46
CA ALA A 496 21.00 -1.11 -17.84
C ALA A 496 19.82 -0.30 -17.26
N ALA A 497 19.94 0.20 -16.02
CA ALA A 497 18.95 1.10 -15.43
C ALA A 497 18.80 2.40 -16.25
N GLN A 498 19.92 2.99 -16.65
CA GLN A 498 19.95 4.22 -17.45
C GLN A 498 19.30 4.02 -18.82
N THR A 499 19.52 2.91 -19.49
CA THR A 499 18.87 2.60 -20.78
C THR A 499 17.36 2.44 -20.67
N LYS A 500 16.86 2.10 -19.48
CA LYS A 500 15.42 2.01 -19.16
C LYS A 500 14.83 3.33 -18.63
N GLY A 501 15.62 4.42 -18.63
CA GLY A 501 15.17 5.74 -18.24
C GLY A 501 15.42 6.13 -16.79
N PHE A 502 16.10 5.29 -15.98
CA PHE A 502 16.51 5.69 -14.64
C PHE A 502 17.58 6.78 -14.74
N SER A 503 17.38 7.90 -14.09
CA SER A 503 18.27 9.07 -14.15
C SER A 503 18.29 9.80 -12.80
N GLY A 504 19.21 10.75 -12.69
CA GLY A 504 19.31 11.64 -11.54
C GLY A 504 20.53 11.37 -10.67
N PRO A 505 20.73 12.22 -9.63
CA PRO A 505 21.97 12.28 -8.86
C PRO A 505 22.30 10.95 -8.15
N LEU A 506 21.30 10.15 -7.77
CA LEU A 506 21.52 8.82 -7.16
C LEU A 506 22.24 7.85 -8.10
N LEU A 507 21.84 7.83 -9.38
CA LEU A 507 22.50 6.97 -10.38
C LEU A 507 23.97 7.36 -10.54
N HIS A 508 24.26 8.64 -10.73
CA HIS A 508 25.60 9.15 -10.88
C HIS A 508 26.47 8.90 -9.65
N TYR A 509 25.89 9.07 -8.45
CA TYR A 509 26.56 8.78 -7.18
C TYR A 509 26.97 7.31 -7.07
N HIS A 510 26.03 6.37 -7.25
CA HIS A 510 26.35 4.94 -7.08
C HIS A 510 27.29 4.41 -8.16
N ARG A 511 27.20 4.91 -9.39
CA ARG A 511 28.18 4.61 -10.43
C ARG A 511 29.57 5.10 -10.05
N ALA A 512 29.68 6.34 -9.61
CA ALA A 512 30.95 6.94 -9.19
C ALA A 512 31.57 6.22 -7.99
N GLU A 513 30.76 5.78 -7.02
CA GLU A 513 31.23 4.94 -5.90
C GLU A 513 31.85 3.63 -6.40
N SER A 514 31.22 2.97 -7.39
CA SER A 514 31.74 1.73 -7.97
C SER A 514 33.03 1.97 -8.76
N GLU A 515 33.08 3.07 -9.56
CA GLU A 515 34.28 3.46 -10.29
C GLU A 515 35.44 3.80 -9.33
N PHE A 516 35.15 4.50 -8.23
CA PHE A 516 36.12 4.82 -7.18
C PHE A 516 36.70 3.55 -6.54
N ALA A 517 35.85 2.59 -6.20
CA ALA A 517 36.24 1.31 -5.62
C ALA A 517 37.12 0.47 -6.56
N LEU A 518 36.97 0.63 -7.86
CA LEU A 518 37.78 0.01 -8.91
C LEU A 518 39.09 0.78 -9.22
N GLY A 519 39.36 1.88 -8.52
CA GLY A 519 40.54 2.73 -8.76
C GLY A 519 40.42 3.64 -9.99
N ARG A 520 39.24 3.74 -10.61
CA ARG A 520 38.97 4.58 -11.78
C ARG A 520 38.62 6.00 -11.33
N TYR A 521 39.55 6.68 -10.67
CA TYR A 521 39.30 7.93 -9.95
C TYR A 521 38.83 9.08 -10.84
N GLU A 522 39.28 9.16 -12.11
CA GLU A 522 38.82 10.16 -13.06
C GLU A 522 37.34 10.00 -13.40
N ALA A 523 36.89 8.78 -13.66
CA ALA A 523 35.49 8.49 -13.94
C ALA A 523 34.64 8.75 -12.69
N ALA A 524 35.13 8.38 -11.51
CA ALA A 524 34.48 8.64 -10.24
C ALA A 524 34.32 10.15 -9.98
N PHE A 525 35.37 10.94 -10.17
CA PHE A 525 35.32 12.39 -10.01
C PHE A 525 34.25 13.01 -10.90
N ASN A 526 34.24 12.69 -12.19
CA ASN A 526 33.28 13.21 -13.15
C ASN A 526 31.83 12.80 -12.79
N GLY A 527 31.65 11.57 -12.30
CA GLY A 527 30.33 11.08 -11.85
C GLY A 527 29.83 11.82 -10.60
N PHE A 528 30.68 12.03 -9.61
CA PHE A 528 30.32 12.81 -8.41
C PHE A 528 30.07 14.29 -8.73
N ASP A 529 30.88 14.88 -9.62
CA ASP A 529 30.68 16.28 -10.08
C ASP A 529 29.33 16.44 -10.79
N THR A 530 28.97 15.47 -11.66
CA THR A 530 27.66 15.45 -12.32
C THR A 530 26.53 15.37 -11.29
N ALA A 531 26.64 14.45 -10.31
CA ALA A 531 25.64 14.27 -9.26
C ALA A 531 25.45 15.53 -8.39
N LEU A 532 26.54 16.29 -8.14
CA LEU A 532 26.48 17.55 -7.37
C LEU A 532 25.81 18.70 -8.13
N ARG A 533 25.85 18.69 -9.45
CA ARG A 533 25.26 19.75 -10.31
C ARG A 533 23.79 19.52 -10.60
N GLU A 534 23.31 18.30 -10.47
CA GLU A 534 21.90 18.00 -10.71
C GLU A 534 21.03 18.49 -9.55
N PRO A 535 19.90 19.17 -9.85
CA PRO A 535 18.97 19.60 -8.81
C PRO A 535 18.35 18.39 -8.12
N GLY A 536 18.44 18.32 -6.81
CA GLY A 536 17.74 17.35 -5.98
C GLY A 536 16.47 17.97 -5.38
N GLU A 537 15.52 17.14 -4.99
CA GLU A 537 14.38 17.57 -4.17
C GLU A 537 14.86 18.10 -2.82
N ASP A 538 14.25 19.17 -2.29
CA ASP A 538 14.67 19.78 -1.02
C ASP A 538 14.12 18.99 0.19
N SER A 539 14.76 17.84 0.50
CA SER A 539 14.43 17.03 1.65
C SER A 539 15.66 16.83 2.57
N GLU A 540 15.40 16.52 3.85
CA GLU A 540 16.47 16.24 4.85
C GLU A 540 17.38 15.08 4.42
N SER A 541 16.81 14.04 3.82
CA SER A 541 17.56 12.88 3.30
C SER A 541 18.49 13.28 2.16
N ILE A 542 18.05 14.16 1.27
CA ILE A 542 18.87 14.67 0.16
C ILE A 542 19.96 15.60 0.66
N ARG A 543 19.69 16.44 1.66
CA ARG A 543 20.75 17.25 2.29
C ARG A 543 21.83 16.39 2.91
N ARG A 544 21.48 15.29 3.60
CA ARG A 544 22.48 14.32 4.13
C ARG A 544 23.26 13.64 3.01
N MET A 545 22.58 13.23 1.95
CA MET A 545 23.22 12.66 0.76
C MET A 545 24.19 13.65 0.11
N GLN A 546 23.84 14.92 -0.03
CA GLN A 546 24.70 15.96 -0.60
C GLN A 546 26.00 16.16 0.21
N LEU A 547 25.95 16.03 1.54
CA LEU A 547 27.16 16.09 2.36
C LEU A 547 28.08 14.90 2.08
N THR A 548 27.53 13.69 2.00
CA THR A 548 28.27 12.48 1.65
C THR A 548 28.84 12.58 0.25
N LEU A 549 28.02 12.99 -0.70
CA LEU A 549 28.40 13.18 -2.10
C LEU A 549 29.56 14.19 -2.25
N ARG A 550 29.49 15.35 -1.57
CA ARG A 550 30.58 16.33 -1.56
C ARG A 550 31.87 15.78 -0.94
N GLN A 551 31.76 14.96 0.10
CA GLN A 551 32.93 14.31 0.68
C GLN A 551 33.58 13.34 -0.32
N ARG A 552 32.77 12.52 -1.01
CA ARG A 552 33.25 11.59 -2.05
C ARG A 552 33.87 12.31 -3.25
N HIS A 553 33.27 13.43 -3.65
CA HIS A 553 33.85 14.28 -4.68
C HIS A 553 35.21 14.83 -4.27
N ALA A 554 35.36 15.30 -3.02
CA ALA A 554 36.65 15.75 -2.47
C ALA A 554 37.69 14.63 -2.41
N ASP A 555 37.28 13.42 -1.99
CA ASP A 555 38.16 12.23 -1.96
C ASP A 555 38.65 11.87 -3.38
N ALA A 556 37.76 11.91 -4.37
CA ALA A 556 38.09 11.67 -5.78
C ALA A 556 38.97 12.79 -6.38
N ALA A 557 38.68 14.04 -6.05
CA ALA A 557 39.49 15.18 -6.44
C ALA A 557 40.93 15.05 -5.90
N LEU A 558 41.08 14.62 -4.65
CA LEU A 558 42.41 14.36 -4.04
C LEU A 558 43.14 13.22 -4.79
N ALA A 559 42.44 12.13 -5.08
CA ALA A 559 43.00 10.98 -5.78
C ALA A 559 43.43 11.28 -7.22
N THR A 560 42.77 12.26 -7.88
CA THR A 560 43.09 12.73 -9.23
C THR A 560 44.03 13.93 -9.29
N GLY A 561 44.52 14.38 -8.14
CA GLY A 561 45.42 15.54 -8.06
C GLY A 561 44.75 16.92 -8.26
N ARG A 562 43.39 16.98 -8.24
CA ARG A 562 42.64 18.24 -8.31
C ARG A 562 42.58 18.91 -6.93
N LEU A 563 43.78 19.32 -6.46
CA LEU A 563 44.00 19.71 -5.06
C LEU A 563 43.15 20.96 -4.65
N ASP A 564 42.96 21.92 -5.56
CA ASP A 564 42.19 23.12 -5.25
C ASP A 564 40.69 22.79 -5.03
N THR A 565 40.16 21.88 -5.83
CA THR A 565 38.78 21.37 -5.68
C THR A 565 38.64 20.60 -4.36
N ALA A 566 39.58 19.71 -4.05
CA ALA A 566 39.58 18.95 -2.81
C ALA A 566 39.60 19.87 -1.59
N VAL A 567 40.50 20.87 -1.56
CA VAL A 567 40.60 21.86 -0.47
C VAL A 567 39.31 22.67 -0.32
N SER A 568 38.71 23.10 -1.43
CA SER A 568 37.43 23.83 -1.45
C SER A 568 36.30 23.03 -0.81
N ASP A 569 36.13 21.78 -1.23
CA ASP A 569 35.07 20.91 -0.74
C ASP A 569 35.25 20.52 0.72
N PHE A 570 36.48 20.10 1.13
CA PHE A 570 36.76 19.80 2.53
C PHE A 570 36.53 21.01 3.43
N ARG A 571 36.91 22.23 3.01
CA ARG A 571 36.64 23.45 3.76
C ARG A 571 35.15 23.73 3.88
N ALA A 572 34.37 23.49 2.80
CA ALA A 572 32.93 23.64 2.82
C ALA A 572 32.26 22.67 3.81
N LEU A 573 32.71 21.42 3.84
CA LEU A 573 32.26 20.40 4.79
C LEU A 573 32.59 20.76 6.25
N LEU A 574 33.80 21.31 6.51
CA LEU A 574 34.22 21.72 7.86
C LEU A 574 33.47 22.95 8.37
N LYS A 575 32.90 23.79 7.51
CA LYS A 575 31.99 24.87 7.93
C LYS A 575 30.71 24.30 8.58
N ILE A 576 30.27 23.12 8.15
CA ILE A 576 29.06 22.46 8.65
C ILE A 576 29.39 21.55 9.85
N SER A 577 30.49 20.81 9.76
CA SER A 577 30.96 19.86 10.78
C SER A 577 32.43 20.08 11.13
N PRO A 578 32.79 21.09 11.94
CA PRO A 578 34.16 21.50 12.18
C PRO A 578 35.04 20.42 12.83
N GLN A 579 34.42 19.50 13.58
CA GLN A 579 35.07 18.43 14.33
C GLN A 579 35.20 17.10 13.59
N ASN A 580 34.75 17.03 12.32
CA ASN A 580 34.82 15.79 11.54
C ASN A 580 36.30 15.43 11.23
N ALA A 581 36.83 14.47 11.98
CA ALA A 581 38.24 14.04 11.89
C ALA A 581 38.61 13.54 10.48
N ARG A 582 37.71 12.80 9.81
CA ARG A 582 37.97 12.27 8.46
C ARG A 582 38.14 13.41 7.45
N VAL A 583 37.27 14.43 7.53
CA VAL A 583 37.33 15.61 6.65
C VAL A 583 38.56 16.46 6.96
N GLN A 584 38.95 16.59 8.25
CA GLN A 584 40.19 17.25 8.66
C GLN A 584 41.43 16.55 8.09
N VAL A 585 41.47 15.21 8.12
CA VAL A 585 42.55 14.43 7.51
C VAL A 585 42.63 14.67 6.01
N GLY A 586 41.50 14.59 5.30
CA GLY A 586 41.42 14.85 3.85
C GLY A 586 41.93 16.26 3.50
N LEU A 587 41.48 17.30 4.23
CA LEU A 587 41.97 18.68 4.04
C LEU A 587 43.48 18.79 4.29
N GLY A 588 43.97 18.20 5.38
CA GLY A 588 45.38 18.21 5.71
C GLY A 588 46.26 17.57 4.64
N ILE A 589 45.83 16.41 4.10
CA ILE A 589 46.52 15.74 2.99
C ILE A 589 46.52 16.59 1.73
N ALA A 590 45.36 17.17 1.37
CA ALA A 590 45.22 18.03 0.18
C ALA A 590 46.12 19.28 0.27
N LEU A 591 46.21 19.92 1.44
CA LEU A 591 47.08 21.05 1.69
C LEU A 591 48.57 20.65 1.67
N ALA A 592 48.90 19.50 2.26
CA ALA A 592 50.26 18.97 2.19
C ALA A 592 50.71 18.71 0.75
N SER A 593 49.86 18.10 -0.06
CA SER A 593 50.09 17.84 -1.49
C SER A 593 50.18 19.13 -2.32
N GLN A 594 49.58 20.24 -1.88
CA GLN A 594 49.78 21.59 -2.47
C GLN A 594 51.09 22.25 -2.03
N GLY A 595 51.90 21.63 -1.16
CA GLY A 595 53.08 22.23 -0.56
C GLY A 595 52.80 23.22 0.60
N LYS A 596 51.51 23.37 1.02
CA LYS A 596 51.07 24.23 2.13
C LYS A 596 51.30 23.55 3.49
N THR A 597 52.53 23.16 3.76
CA THR A 597 52.91 22.32 4.90
C THR A 597 52.53 22.93 6.24
N THR A 598 52.69 24.25 6.41
CA THR A 598 52.34 24.93 7.67
C THR A 598 50.86 24.83 7.98
N GLU A 599 49.97 25.02 6.98
CA GLU A 599 48.53 24.87 7.14
C GLU A 599 48.15 23.41 7.43
N ALA A 600 48.77 22.46 6.75
CA ALA A 600 48.54 21.04 6.98
C ALA A 600 48.93 20.62 8.42
N LEU A 601 50.10 21.03 8.91
CA LEU A 601 50.55 20.75 10.28
C LEU A 601 49.68 21.41 11.34
N ALA A 602 49.11 22.61 11.06
CA ALA A 602 48.16 23.27 11.94
C ALA A 602 46.86 22.48 12.11
N ILE A 603 46.49 21.64 11.14
CA ILE A 603 45.33 20.71 11.22
C ILE A 603 45.74 19.42 11.94
N PHE A 604 46.84 18.78 11.54
CA PHE A 604 47.22 17.47 12.06
C PHE A 604 47.67 17.48 13.52
N ASN A 605 48.40 18.48 13.97
CA ASN A 605 48.93 18.51 15.34
C ASN A 605 47.82 18.49 16.41
N PRO A 606 46.82 19.39 16.38
CA PRO A 606 45.72 19.33 17.33
C PRO A 606 44.79 18.11 17.12
N LEU A 607 44.65 17.64 15.87
CA LEU A 607 43.86 16.43 15.58
C LEU A 607 44.46 15.20 16.23
N ILE A 608 45.78 14.98 16.05
CA ILE A 608 46.49 13.84 16.62
C ILE A 608 46.53 13.91 18.16
N ALA A 609 46.72 15.11 18.72
CA ALA A 609 46.69 15.30 20.18
C ALA A 609 45.34 14.93 20.79
N ARG A 610 44.24 15.19 20.09
CA ARG A 610 42.85 14.93 20.53
C ARG A 610 42.41 13.50 20.21
N SER A 611 42.68 13.01 19.01
CA SER A 611 42.22 11.75 18.46
C SER A 611 43.28 11.11 17.57
N PRO A 612 44.27 10.42 18.18
CA PRO A 612 45.31 9.73 17.42
C PRO A 612 44.71 8.65 16.52
N SER A 613 45.03 8.68 15.22
CA SER A 613 44.60 7.66 14.26
C SER A 613 45.62 7.43 13.16
N ALA A 614 45.67 6.23 12.59
CA ALA A 614 46.60 5.89 11.53
C ALA A 614 46.48 6.84 10.32
N PRO A 615 45.30 7.21 9.81
CA PRO A 615 45.17 8.20 8.73
C PRO A 615 45.70 9.59 9.10
N ALA A 616 45.60 10.03 10.36
CA ALA A 616 46.10 11.33 10.78
C ALA A 616 47.64 11.35 10.85
N PHE A 617 48.29 10.29 11.38
CA PHE A 617 49.74 10.14 11.34
C PHE A 617 50.25 10.01 9.91
N TYR A 618 49.60 9.21 9.07
CA TYR A 618 49.92 9.12 7.63
C TYR A 618 49.87 10.48 6.95
N GLY A 619 48.79 11.25 7.13
CA GLY A 619 48.63 12.57 6.54
C GLY A 619 49.71 13.55 7.03
N ARG A 620 50.08 13.52 8.33
CA ARG A 620 51.17 14.36 8.87
C ARG A 620 52.52 13.93 8.33
N ALA A 621 52.77 12.65 8.13
CA ALA A 621 53.95 12.15 7.48
C ALA A 621 54.13 12.66 6.05
N VAL A 622 53.03 12.71 5.28
CA VAL A 622 53.02 13.32 3.94
C VAL A 622 53.42 14.79 4.03
N ALA A 623 52.85 15.55 4.99
CA ALA A 623 53.20 16.96 5.19
C ALA A 623 54.68 17.14 5.57
N TYR A 624 55.25 16.30 6.44
CA TYR A 624 56.69 16.32 6.80
C TYR A 624 57.57 15.95 5.61
N HIS A 625 57.18 15.00 4.79
CA HIS A 625 57.93 14.63 3.60
C HIS A 625 58.02 15.80 2.61
N HIS A 626 56.92 16.47 2.31
CA HIS A 626 56.94 17.66 1.46
C HIS A 626 57.71 18.85 2.05
N ALA A 627 57.88 18.87 3.37
CA ALA A 627 58.73 19.85 4.06
C ALA A 627 60.23 19.46 4.11
N GLY A 628 60.63 18.35 3.50
CA GLY A 628 62.00 17.83 3.59
C GLY A 628 62.36 17.24 4.96
N ARG A 629 61.37 17.03 5.84
CA ARG A 629 61.57 16.51 7.21
C ARG A 629 61.42 14.98 7.26
N ALA A 630 62.34 14.30 6.58
CA ALA A 630 62.27 12.85 6.41
C ALA A 630 62.26 12.05 7.74
N PRO A 631 63.04 12.37 8.78
CA PRO A 631 63.01 11.63 10.03
C PRO A 631 61.64 11.65 10.72
N GLU A 632 61.00 12.80 10.75
CA GLU A 632 59.68 12.94 11.34
C GLU A 632 58.60 12.24 10.50
N ALA A 633 58.70 12.29 9.16
CA ALA A 633 57.81 11.58 8.26
C ALA A 633 57.86 10.07 8.51
N LEU A 634 59.06 9.49 8.60
CA LEU A 634 59.24 8.05 8.87
C LEU A 634 58.72 7.66 10.27
N LYS A 635 58.94 8.51 11.27
CA LYS A 635 58.42 8.28 12.63
C LYS A 635 56.89 8.21 12.65
N ASP A 636 56.23 9.11 11.96
CA ASP A 636 54.78 9.12 11.88
C ASP A 636 54.22 7.95 11.05
N LEU A 637 54.92 7.52 9.99
CA LEU A 637 54.56 6.30 9.25
C LEU A 637 54.70 5.05 10.11
N ASP A 638 55.74 4.97 10.96
CA ASP A 638 55.89 3.89 11.92
C ASP A 638 54.74 3.86 12.95
N GLN A 639 54.19 5.02 13.33
CA GLN A 639 52.99 5.09 14.17
C GLN A 639 51.75 4.64 13.42
N ALA A 640 51.56 5.08 12.17
CA ALA A 640 50.44 4.67 11.34
C ALA A 640 50.41 3.13 11.13
N ILE A 641 51.60 2.53 10.86
CA ILE A 641 51.76 1.08 10.69
C ILE A 641 51.46 0.35 12.01
N ARG A 642 51.90 0.89 13.17
CA ARG A 642 51.59 0.28 14.48
C ARG A 642 50.11 0.25 14.77
N LEU A 643 49.37 1.33 14.40
CA LEU A 643 47.93 1.42 14.60
C LEU A 643 47.14 0.54 13.62
N GLU A 644 47.62 0.39 12.39
CA GLU A 644 47.00 -0.44 11.34
C GLU A 644 48.06 -1.34 10.65
N PRO A 645 48.49 -2.45 11.28
CA PRO A 645 49.57 -3.30 10.76
C PRO A 645 49.22 -3.99 9.42
N GLY A 646 47.94 -4.18 9.14
CA GLY A 646 47.43 -4.80 7.90
C GLY A 646 47.47 -3.88 6.68
N ASN A 647 47.67 -2.59 6.84
CA ASN A 647 47.61 -1.61 5.75
C ASN A 647 48.90 -1.62 4.92
N ALA A 648 48.83 -2.24 3.72
CA ALA A 648 49.97 -2.34 2.81
C ALA A 648 50.43 -0.97 2.27
N GLN A 649 49.54 -0.01 2.13
CA GLN A 649 49.82 1.33 1.61
C GLN A 649 50.82 2.09 2.53
N TYR A 650 50.62 2.03 3.83
CA TYR A 650 51.50 2.72 4.78
C TYR A 650 52.95 2.16 4.73
N ARG A 651 53.09 0.84 4.54
CA ARG A 651 54.40 0.21 4.38
C ARG A 651 55.09 0.63 3.08
N ALA A 652 54.36 0.59 1.96
CA ALA A 652 54.87 1.00 0.67
C ALA A 652 55.30 2.47 0.64
N VAL A 653 54.51 3.38 1.23
CA VAL A 653 54.87 4.80 1.31
C VAL A 653 56.07 5.02 2.25
N ARG A 654 56.17 4.24 3.34
CA ARG A 654 57.35 4.28 4.23
C ARG A 654 58.63 3.90 3.50
N GLU A 655 58.63 2.84 2.71
CA GLU A 655 59.77 2.40 1.90
C GLU A 655 60.14 3.46 0.85
N GLN A 656 59.15 4.04 0.19
CA GLN A 656 59.33 5.13 -0.78
C GLN A 656 59.99 6.37 -0.14
N PHE A 657 59.51 6.78 1.04
CA PHE A 657 60.08 7.94 1.75
C PHE A 657 61.49 7.66 2.29
N ALA A 658 61.77 6.44 2.74
CA ALA A 658 63.12 6.03 3.16
C ALA A 658 64.09 6.05 1.97
N ALA A 659 63.66 5.55 0.79
CA ALA A 659 64.49 5.56 -0.42
C ALA A 659 64.75 6.98 -0.95
N SER A 660 63.82 7.91 -0.78
CA SER A 660 64.00 9.32 -1.17
C SER A 660 64.88 10.09 -0.21
N ALA A 661 64.90 9.73 1.07
CA ALA A 661 65.74 10.35 2.11
C ALA A 661 67.23 9.97 1.99
N GLY A 662 67.54 8.87 1.30
CA GLY A 662 68.90 8.41 1.08
C GLY A 662 69.55 8.88 -0.23
N LYS A 663 68.89 9.72 -1.02
CA LYS A 663 69.47 10.33 -2.23
C LYS A 663 69.95 11.75 -1.87
N PRO A 664 71.28 12.07 -2.04
CA PRO A 664 71.83 13.39 -1.75
C PRO A 664 71.30 14.46 -2.70
#